data_39309e99740f77b7e37535982f36ceaf
#
_entry.id   39309e99740f77b7e37535982f36ceaf
#
_cell.length_a   1.000
_cell.length_b   1.000
_cell.length_c   1.000
_cell.angle_alpha   90.00
_cell.angle_beta   90.00
_cell.angle_gamma   90.00
#
_symmetry.space_group_name_H-M   'P 1'
#
loop_
_entity.id
_entity.type
_entity.pdbx_description
1 polymer ?
#
loop_
_entity_poly.entity_id
_entity_poly.type
_entity_poly.pdbx_seq_one_letter_code
_entity_poly.pdbx_strand_id
1 'polypeptide(L)'
;MPTKITTKASAKKADDAKPKAPAKSRAGARNAAPAGVAEQAVAEIAAPAKPVEKADVVDLLGPKEKKPRPTRAPGQSERLHVPISLILEASRPPEPVRAPEPAPAPEPPPAGEAAAEAPTDGEPKTEEKVIHLKPPFTVKDLAEAMGVRHFNVIKDLIEFNIFAKGDHVIEPEIATKVCAKHGFTFEKEKRKEGGGVHKTVEVVAPPPEPEPTKVEELQQRAPIVTFMGHVDHGKTTLMDAIRKTRVAASEAGGITQHIGAYSVKVKDHSITFLDTPGHAAFTAMRARGANVTDIVVLVVAADDGIMPQTMEALNHARAAKVRIIVAVTKIDVPGANLDKVKGQLQEKGLVPEDWGGDIGVCPVAAIKGIGVNELLERILLESEMLELKASNEVAPRGSVIEAQIEQGRGPTATIIVKMGALKIGQPFICGKHFGKVKSLIDADGKPLKSAGPSTPCKVVGFSGLPNAGDELVVMENERDAQRLGDDRLNQERLGKLQAPQRARLEDLMAAIAAGQKPVLHVIIKSDVQGSVEAISTSLNQIESSKIDLNIVHAAVGPISENDILLATASNAVTIGFNIKVEAVAAATAKRENVQIKLFSIIYELIDQVKEAMAGMLEPENRESVIGHALVKKVFELSKGLVAGCEVKDGRIARTARARVLRGRTPIYDGGLATLRRFQDDVKEVRSGLECGIKLGDFNDYEPGDIIECYTLEKVPQKL
;
A
#
# COMPACT_ATOMS: atom_id res chain seq x y z
N MET A 1 -59.26 -3.89 -35.58
CA MET A 1 -60.41 -4.77 -35.80
C MET A 1 -59.98 -6.21 -35.73
N PRO A 2 -60.76 -7.01 -35.11
CA PRO A 2 -60.33 -8.18 -34.33
C PRO A 2 -60.75 -9.51 -34.98
N THR A 3 -60.19 -10.61 -34.50
CA THR A 3 -60.98 -11.83 -34.39
C THR A 3 -60.51 -12.68 -33.21
N LYS A 4 -61.39 -12.76 -32.24
CA LYS A 4 -61.49 -13.76 -31.19
C LYS A 4 -61.87 -15.08 -31.82
N ILE A 5 -61.39 -16.22 -31.28
CA ILE A 5 -62.22 -17.41 -31.10
C ILE A 5 -61.83 -18.08 -29.80
N THR A 6 -62.78 -18.17 -28.92
CA THR A 6 -63.06 -18.95 -27.74
C THR A 6 -63.21 -20.44 -28.02
N THR A 7 -62.91 -21.34 -27.11
CA THR A 7 -63.82 -22.16 -26.27
C THR A 7 -63.12 -23.31 -25.59
N LYS A 8 -63.32 -23.44 -24.32
CA LYS A 8 -64.11 -24.19 -23.36
C LYS A 8 -63.40 -25.46 -22.83
N ALA A 9 -62.98 -25.43 -21.63
CA ALA A 9 -63.58 -26.00 -20.41
C ALA A 9 -63.99 -27.48 -20.44
N SER A 10 -63.40 -28.28 -19.58
CA SER A 10 -64.13 -29.30 -18.83
C SER A 10 -63.38 -29.72 -17.56
N ALA A 11 -64.06 -29.67 -16.44
CA ALA A 11 -63.69 -30.04 -15.10
C ALA A 11 -64.05 -31.49 -14.76
N LYS A 12 -63.35 -32.13 -13.82
CA LYS A 12 -63.85 -33.13 -12.85
C LYS A 12 -62.68 -33.40 -11.84
N LYS A 13 -62.76 -32.93 -10.60
CA LYS A 13 -63.35 -33.46 -9.35
C LYS A 13 -62.84 -34.83 -8.90
N ALA A 14 -62.19 -34.80 -7.75
CA ALA A 14 -62.37 -35.44 -6.45
C ALA A 14 -61.48 -36.72 -6.29
N ASP A 15 -60.86 -37.13 -5.17
CA ASP A 15 -61.16 -36.97 -3.76
C ASP A 15 -59.90 -37.35 -2.92
N ASP A 16 -59.80 -36.75 -1.73
CA ASP A 16 -59.33 -37.20 -0.43
C ASP A 16 -58.51 -38.48 -0.26
N ALA A 17 -57.42 -38.39 0.52
CA ALA A 17 -57.25 -39.06 1.81
C ALA A 17 -55.81 -38.92 2.39
N LYS A 18 -55.68 -38.22 3.50
CA LYS A 18 -54.71 -38.53 4.59
C LYS A 18 -55.30 -39.68 5.42
N PRO A 19 -54.54 -40.61 6.04
CA PRO A 19 -53.98 -40.31 7.34
C PRO A 19 -52.73 -41.09 7.83
N LYS A 20 -52.14 -40.55 8.95
CA LYS A 20 -51.63 -41.20 10.19
C LYS A 20 -50.46 -42.19 10.19
N ALA A 21 -49.45 -41.82 10.98
CA ALA A 21 -48.54 -42.74 11.69
C ALA A 21 -49.27 -43.65 12.73
N PRO A 22 -48.63 -44.74 13.12
CA PRO A 22 -48.17 -44.94 14.49
C PRO A 22 -46.87 -45.78 14.62
N ALA A 23 -45.99 -45.49 15.59
CA ALA A 23 -45.82 -45.99 16.96
C ALA A 23 -45.28 -47.43 17.10
N LYS A 24 -44.09 -47.52 17.73
CA LYS A 24 -43.49 -48.43 18.70
C LYS A 24 -43.94 -49.91 18.79
N SER A 25 -42.87 -50.80 18.79
CA SER A 25 -42.65 -51.92 19.78
C SER A 25 -41.35 -52.67 19.35
N ARG A 26 -40.35 -52.85 20.13
CA ARG A 26 -39.94 -53.62 21.30
C ARG A 26 -39.82 -55.14 21.06
N ALA A 27 -38.57 -55.66 21.41
CA ALA A 27 -38.15 -57.00 21.83
C ALA A 27 -37.92 -58.04 20.69
N GLY A 28 -36.90 -58.81 20.65
CA GLY A 28 -36.03 -59.43 21.62
C GLY A 28 -35.20 -60.53 20.98
N ALA A 29 -34.05 -60.74 21.52
CA ALA A 29 -33.36 -61.98 21.90
C ALA A 29 -32.73 -62.95 20.86
N ARG A 30 -31.47 -63.12 21.04
CA ARG A 30 -30.63 -64.32 21.26
C ARG A 30 -29.88 -65.02 20.12
N ASN A 31 -28.55 -65.15 20.42
CA ASN A 31 -27.61 -66.27 20.21
C ASN A 31 -27.01 -66.43 18.78
N ALA A 32 -25.74 -66.70 18.53
CA ALA A 32 -24.60 -67.23 19.29
C ALA A 32 -23.29 -66.94 18.49
N ALA A 33 -22.18 -66.87 19.21
CA ALA A 33 -20.80 -66.86 18.69
C ALA A 33 -20.36 -68.25 18.20
N PRO A 34 -19.13 -68.54 17.69
CA PRO A 34 -17.86 -68.11 18.30
C PRO A 34 -16.62 -67.87 17.38
N ALA A 35 -15.63 -67.25 18.00
CA ALA A 35 -14.15 -67.45 17.96
C ALA A 35 -13.37 -67.08 16.67
N GLY A 36 -12.27 -66.35 16.74
CA GLY A 36 -11.09 -66.38 17.50
C GLY A 36 -10.09 -65.27 17.19
N VAL A 37 -9.44 -64.84 18.24
CA VAL A 37 -8.00 -64.58 18.49
C VAL A 37 -7.31 -63.52 17.60
N ALA A 38 -6.68 -62.49 18.06
CA ALA A 38 -5.83 -62.00 19.13
C ALA A 38 -5.59 -60.52 18.87
N GLU A 39 -5.47 -59.66 19.76
CA GLU A 39 -4.67 -59.27 20.89
C GLU A 39 -4.17 -57.80 20.74
N GLN A 40 -4.55 -57.02 21.71
CA GLN A 40 -3.87 -55.91 22.42
C GLN A 40 -3.58 -54.60 21.65
N ALA A 41 -3.89 -53.39 22.14
CA ALA A 41 -3.88 -52.88 23.49
C ALA A 41 -4.81 -51.66 23.66
N VAL A 42 -5.39 -51.58 24.83
CA VAL A 42 -6.27 -50.54 25.36
C VAL A 42 -5.43 -49.41 25.92
N ALA A 43 -5.83 -48.17 25.73
CA ALA A 43 -5.43 -47.05 26.61
C ALA A 43 -6.67 -46.31 27.12
N GLU A 44 -6.76 -46.29 28.37
CA GLU A 44 -7.80 -45.90 29.30
C GLU A 44 -7.97 -44.37 29.39
N ILE A 45 -9.19 -43.93 29.51
CA ILE A 45 -9.57 -42.55 29.83
C ILE A 45 -9.68 -42.46 31.35
N ALA A 46 -8.94 -41.52 31.98
CA ALA A 46 -9.09 -41.16 33.39
C ALA A 46 -9.43 -39.69 33.56
N ALA A 47 -10.39 -39.39 34.40
CA ALA A 47 -10.94 -38.10 34.79
C ALA A 47 -10.03 -37.36 35.82
N PRO A 48 -10.30 -36.10 36.20
CA PRO A 48 -9.30 -35.16 36.72
C PRO A 48 -9.07 -35.28 38.22
N ALA A 49 -7.79 -35.16 38.62
CA ALA A 49 -7.36 -35.10 40.01
C ALA A 49 -6.96 -33.67 40.42
N LYS A 50 -7.19 -33.37 41.69
CA LYS A 50 -7.03 -32.14 42.45
C LYS A 50 -5.54 -31.64 42.57
N PRO A 51 -5.30 -30.40 43.03
CA PRO A 51 -3.99 -29.76 43.01
C PRO A 51 -3.07 -30.27 44.11
N VAL A 52 -1.80 -30.48 43.76
CA VAL A 52 -0.73 -30.86 44.70
C VAL A 52 0.18 -29.67 44.94
N GLU A 53 0.56 -29.55 46.22
CA GLU A 53 1.44 -28.56 46.83
C GLU A 53 2.85 -28.46 46.19
N LYS A 54 3.46 -27.31 46.43
CA LYS A 54 4.83 -26.96 46.09
C LYS A 54 5.84 -27.94 46.67
N ALA A 55 6.67 -28.55 45.83
CA ALA A 55 7.88 -29.24 46.23
C ALA A 55 9.11 -28.54 45.61
N ASP A 56 10.12 -28.44 46.42
CA ASP A 56 11.37 -27.72 46.26
C ASP A 56 12.15 -28.10 44.99
N VAL A 57 12.64 -27.07 44.27
CA VAL A 57 13.60 -27.22 43.18
C VAL A 57 14.98 -27.47 43.78
N VAL A 58 15.50 -28.67 43.60
CA VAL A 58 16.86 -29.02 43.92
C VAL A 58 17.80 -28.47 42.83
N ASP A 59 18.70 -27.61 43.28
CA ASP A 59 19.75 -26.96 42.51
C ASP A 59 20.86 -27.98 42.16
N LEU A 60 20.97 -28.35 40.88
CA LEU A 60 21.99 -29.25 40.33
C LEU A 60 22.99 -28.47 39.45
N LEU A 61 23.68 -27.50 40.06
CA LEU A 61 24.87 -26.90 39.48
C LEU A 61 25.96 -26.81 40.55
N GLY A 62 26.86 -27.79 40.54
CA GLY A 62 28.07 -27.81 41.33
C GLY A 62 29.00 -26.63 41.04
N PRO A 63 29.86 -26.25 41.99
CA PRO A 63 30.65 -25.03 41.94
C PRO A 63 31.74 -25.09 40.86
N LYS A 64 31.69 -24.19 39.88
CA LYS A 64 32.81 -23.95 38.96
C LYS A 64 33.92 -23.21 39.71
N GLU A 65 35.08 -23.83 39.82
CA GLU A 65 36.34 -23.26 40.31
C GLU A 65 36.67 -21.94 39.63
N LYS A 66 36.82 -20.89 40.41
CA LYS A 66 37.33 -19.58 39.99
C LYS A 66 38.86 -19.65 39.84
N LYS A 67 39.39 -19.54 38.64
CA LYS A 67 40.79 -19.24 38.39
C LYS A 67 41.14 -17.85 38.94
N PRO A 68 42.30 -17.65 39.63
CA PRO A 68 42.68 -16.37 40.24
C PRO A 68 43.05 -15.35 39.16
N ARG A 69 42.50 -14.14 39.29
CA ARG A 69 42.93 -12.95 38.54
C ARG A 69 44.31 -12.48 39.10
N PRO A 70 45.23 -12.02 38.25
CA PRO A 70 46.48 -11.43 38.72
C PRO A 70 46.20 -10.09 39.40
N THR A 71 46.72 -9.94 40.61
CA THR A 71 46.75 -8.72 41.39
C THR A 71 47.61 -7.67 40.74
N ARG A 72 47.01 -6.51 40.41
CA ARG A 72 47.69 -5.30 39.96
C ARG A 72 47.94 -4.41 41.17
N ALA A 73 49.22 -4.04 41.35
CA ALA A 73 49.69 -3.15 42.40
C ALA A 73 49.05 -1.74 42.29
N PRO A 74 48.92 -0.98 43.39
CA PRO A 74 48.33 0.35 43.39
C PRO A 74 49.35 1.37 42.86
N GLY A 75 49.08 1.90 41.64
CA GLY A 75 49.83 3.02 41.05
C GLY A 75 48.87 4.20 40.84
N GLN A 76 49.27 5.30 41.35
CA GLN A 76 48.77 6.65 41.41
C GLN A 76 47.90 7.06 40.19
N SER A 77 46.70 7.56 40.48
CA SER A 77 45.84 8.27 39.55
C SER A 77 46.29 9.72 39.47
N GLU A 78 47.11 10.05 38.49
CA GLU A 78 47.25 11.44 38.03
C GLU A 78 46.06 11.77 37.09
N ARG A 79 45.20 12.64 37.58
CA ARG A 79 44.20 13.32 36.77
C ARG A 79 44.94 14.33 35.89
N LEU A 80 45.12 14.02 34.63
CA LEU A 80 45.48 14.99 33.60
C LEU A 80 44.31 15.96 33.39
N HIS A 81 44.41 17.14 34.00
CA HIS A 81 43.62 18.31 33.66
C HIS A 81 44.14 18.82 32.30
N VAL A 82 43.43 18.57 31.24
CA VAL A 82 43.64 19.22 29.93
C VAL A 82 43.01 20.62 30.03
N PRO A 83 43.77 21.72 29.85
CA PRO A 83 43.20 23.08 29.88
C PRO A 83 42.19 23.27 28.74
N ILE A 84 41.10 23.95 29.04
CA ILE A 84 40.00 24.23 28.10
C ILE A 84 40.44 24.98 26.83
N SER A 85 41.59 25.66 26.87
CA SER A 85 42.20 26.34 25.69
C SER A 85 42.57 25.39 24.54
N LEU A 86 42.96 24.14 24.85
CA LEU A 86 43.32 23.14 23.82
C LEU A 86 42.10 22.50 23.12
N ILE A 87 40.92 22.55 23.74
CA ILE A 87 39.67 22.04 23.16
C ILE A 87 39.09 23.07 22.18
N LEU A 88 39.34 24.36 22.43
CA LEU A 88 38.86 25.46 21.52
C LEU A 88 39.71 25.57 20.25
N GLU A 89 40.97 25.12 20.25
CA GLU A 89 41.82 25.14 19.05
C GLU A 89 41.52 23.97 18.10
N ALA A 90 41.00 22.85 18.59
CA ALA A 90 40.59 21.70 17.76
C ALA A 90 39.24 21.91 17.04
N SER A 91 38.53 23.01 17.32
CA SER A 91 37.20 23.30 16.73
C SER A 91 37.22 24.39 15.67
N ARG A 92 38.39 24.88 15.23
CA ARG A 92 38.47 25.80 14.10
C ARG A 92 38.49 25.03 12.78
N PRO A 93 37.64 25.41 11.80
CA PRO A 93 37.74 24.85 10.47
C PRO A 93 39.11 25.23 9.88
N PRO A 94 39.77 24.34 9.10
CA PRO A 94 41.06 24.64 8.49
C PRO A 94 40.93 25.85 7.55
N GLU A 95 41.82 26.81 7.73
CA GLU A 95 41.98 27.94 6.81
C GLU A 95 42.26 27.41 5.40
N PRO A 96 41.72 28.04 4.33
CA PRO A 96 41.98 27.61 2.98
C PRO A 96 43.47 27.81 2.67
N VAL A 97 44.12 26.69 2.32
CA VAL A 97 45.50 26.65 1.85
C VAL A 97 45.62 27.57 0.64
N ARG A 98 46.38 28.67 0.77
CA ARG A 98 46.75 29.55 -0.34
C ARG A 98 47.47 28.70 -1.40
N ALA A 99 46.89 28.69 -2.59
CA ALA A 99 47.56 28.10 -3.74
C ALA A 99 48.93 28.77 -3.97
N PRO A 100 50.00 28.03 -4.32
CA PRO A 100 51.25 28.59 -4.67
C PRO A 100 51.12 29.49 -5.91
N GLU A 101 51.73 30.66 -5.86
CA GLU A 101 51.82 31.61 -6.97
C GLU A 101 52.39 30.90 -8.20
N PRO A 102 51.86 31.15 -9.41
CA PRO A 102 52.41 30.60 -10.63
C PRO A 102 53.75 31.26 -10.93
N ALA A 103 54.74 30.45 -11.26
CA ALA A 103 56.09 30.90 -11.72
C ALA A 103 55.97 31.81 -12.93
N PRO A 104 56.87 32.82 -13.08
CA PRO A 104 56.80 33.78 -14.17
C PRO A 104 57.00 33.10 -15.53
N ALA A 105 56.16 33.48 -16.48
CA ALA A 105 56.27 33.07 -17.89
C ALA A 105 57.56 33.47 -18.54
N PRO A 106 58.15 32.63 -19.42
CA PRO A 106 59.34 32.98 -20.16
C PRO A 106 59.07 34.10 -21.24
N GLU A 107 59.95 35.02 -21.34
CA GLU A 107 59.94 36.15 -22.32
C GLU A 107 59.96 35.67 -23.79
N PRO A 108 59.27 36.35 -24.69
CA PRO A 108 59.28 36.01 -26.11
C PRO A 108 60.65 36.42 -26.79
N PRO A 109 61.13 35.63 -27.77
CA PRO A 109 62.33 35.96 -28.50
C PRO A 109 62.11 37.12 -29.46
N PRO A 110 63.17 37.88 -29.82
CA PRO A 110 63.09 39.16 -30.53
C PRO A 110 62.79 39.00 -32.03
N ALA A 111 62.07 39.98 -32.52
CA ALA A 111 61.72 40.15 -33.92
C ALA A 111 62.95 40.23 -34.85
N GLY A 112 62.95 39.46 -35.91
CA GLY A 112 63.84 39.55 -37.02
C GLY A 112 63.11 40.12 -38.26
N GLU A 113 63.56 41.20 -38.76
CA GLU A 113 63.18 41.91 -40.00
C GLU A 113 63.43 41.07 -41.26
N ALA A 114 62.49 41.15 -42.20
CA ALA A 114 62.77 41.22 -43.67
C ALA A 114 61.42 41.40 -44.38
N ALA A 115 61.12 42.50 -44.81
CA ALA A 115 61.17 43.25 -46.06
C ALA A 115 60.45 42.63 -47.28
N ALA A 116 59.49 43.46 -47.75
CA ALA A 116 59.06 43.74 -49.11
C ALA A 116 58.44 42.65 -50.00
N GLU A 117 57.23 42.87 -50.45
CA GLU A 117 56.82 43.49 -51.69
C GLU A 117 55.33 43.50 -51.87
N ALA A 118 54.75 44.66 -52.21
CA ALA A 118 53.38 44.79 -52.74
C ALA A 118 53.39 44.51 -54.25
N PRO A 119 52.26 44.19 -54.90
CA PRO A 119 51.40 45.26 -55.36
C PRO A 119 49.87 44.99 -55.39
N THR A 120 49.15 46.11 -55.16
CA THR A 120 47.96 46.67 -55.80
C THR A 120 46.73 45.87 -56.15
N ASP A 121 45.65 46.57 -55.76
CA ASP A 121 44.30 46.64 -56.32
C ASP A 121 43.25 45.60 -55.93
N GLY A 122 42.24 46.12 -55.26
CA GLY A 122 40.93 45.49 -55.09
C GLY A 122 40.13 46.06 -53.91
N GLU A 123 39.22 46.89 -54.17
CA GLU A 123 38.09 47.48 -53.45
C GLU A 123 37.84 47.10 -51.95
N PRO A 124 37.43 48.03 -51.09
CA PRO A 124 37.19 47.80 -49.67
C PRO A 124 35.86 47.02 -49.45
N LYS A 125 35.98 45.74 -49.24
CA LYS A 125 34.89 45.01 -48.59
C LYS A 125 34.87 45.39 -47.13
N THR A 126 33.86 46.12 -46.71
CA THR A 126 33.45 46.34 -45.31
C THR A 126 33.20 44.95 -44.68
N GLU A 127 34.12 44.49 -43.86
CA GLU A 127 33.91 43.32 -43.00
C GLU A 127 32.86 43.73 -41.97
N GLU A 128 31.61 43.33 -42.21
CA GLU A 128 30.55 43.36 -41.18
C GLU A 128 30.98 42.43 -40.04
N LYS A 129 31.39 43.01 -38.91
CA LYS A 129 31.76 42.30 -37.71
C LYS A 129 30.47 41.76 -37.07
N VAL A 130 30.17 40.49 -37.33
CA VAL A 130 29.00 39.82 -36.80
C VAL A 130 29.33 39.21 -35.43
N ILE A 131 28.47 39.47 -34.41
CA ILE A 131 28.60 38.96 -33.06
C ILE A 131 27.51 37.89 -32.83
N HIS A 132 27.96 36.69 -32.45
CA HIS A 132 27.06 35.55 -32.10
C HIS A 132 27.04 35.36 -30.59
N LEU A 133 25.89 35.55 -29.94
CA LEU A 133 25.68 35.29 -28.51
C LEU A 133 24.44 34.44 -28.26
N LYS A 134 24.52 33.57 -27.25
CA LYS A 134 23.44 32.69 -26.83
C LYS A 134 22.63 33.32 -25.70
N PRO A 135 21.30 33.49 -25.83
CA PRO A 135 20.44 33.92 -24.71
C PRO A 135 20.36 32.83 -23.62
N PRO A 136 20.28 33.19 -22.34
CA PRO A 136 20.37 34.54 -21.77
C PRO A 136 21.82 35.02 -21.62
N PHE A 137 22.11 36.25 -21.99
CA PHE A 137 23.44 36.89 -21.86
C PHE A 137 23.34 38.20 -21.08
N THR A 138 24.41 38.55 -20.36
CA THR A 138 24.47 39.75 -19.52
C THR A 138 25.09 40.94 -20.27
N VAL A 139 24.99 42.14 -19.68
CA VAL A 139 25.66 43.36 -20.18
C VAL A 139 27.18 43.16 -20.32
N LYS A 140 27.78 42.38 -19.42
CA LYS A 140 29.21 42.03 -19.45
C LYS A 140 29.53 41.16 -20.63
N ASP A 141 28.75 40.13 -20.88
CA ASP A 141 28.98 39.19 -22.00
C ASP A 141 28.87 39.90 -23.35
N LEU A 142 27.90 40.84 -23.49
CA LEU A 142 27.75 41.65 -24.68
C LEU A 142 28.93 42.62 -24.86
N ALA A 143 29.41 43.24 -23.79
CA ALA A 143 30.55 44.15 -23.81
C ALA A 143 31.84 43.42 -24.17
N GLU A 144 32.06 42.21 -23.66
CA GLU A 144 33.21 41.37 -23.95
C GLU A 144 33.20 40.89 -25.40
N ALA A 145 32.06 40.49 -25.93
CA ALA A 145 31.91 40.09 -27.34
C ALA A 145 32.15 41.24 -28.32
N MET A 146 31.81 42.50 -27.97
CA MET A 146 32.07 43.67 -28.74
C MET A 146 33.51 44.23 -28.56
N GLY A 147 34.26 43.72 -27.55
CA GLY A 147 35.58 44.26 -27.20
C GLY A 147 35.52 45.67 -26.58
N VAL A 148 34.38 46.09 -26.04
CA VAL A 148 34.13 47.43 -25.49
C VAL A 148 34.02 47.34 -23.96
N ARG A 149 34.47 48.39 -23.25
CA ARG A 149 34.31 48.39 -21.79
C ARG A 149 32.82 48.36 -21.39
N HIS A 150 32.44 47.48 -20.48
CA HIS A 150 31.05 47.30 -20.02
C HIS A 150 30.36 48.61 -19.58
N PHE A 151 31.16 49.63 -19.13
CA PHE A 151 30.67 50.94 -18.76
C PHE A 151 30.10 51.73 -19.95
N ASN A 152 30.65 51.56 -21.15
CA ASN A 152 30.16 52.20 -22.36
C ASN A 152 28.81 51.58 -22.78
N VAL A 153 28.69 50.27 -22.70
CA VAL A 153 27.41 49.58 -22.96
C VAL A 153 26.33 49.99 -22.00
N ILE A 154 26.65 50.17 -20.71
CA ILE A 154 25.71 50.70 -19.72
C ILE A 154 25.28 52.11 -20.04
N LYS A 155 26.21 52.97 -20.51
CA LYS A 155 25.89 54.35 -20.93
C LYS A 155 24.93 54.35 -22.11
N ASP A 156 25.14 53.48 -23.09
CA ASP A 156 24.26 53.36 -24.25
C ASP A 156 22.87 52.82 -23.85
N LEU A 157 22.82 51.90 -22.90
CA LEU A 157 21.54 51.39 -22.36
C LEU A 157 20.75 52.50 -21.61
N ILE A 158 21.45 53.42 -20.93
CA ILE A 158 20.80 54.57 -20.26
C ILE A 158 20.21 55.52 -21.30
N GLU A 159 20.87 55.73 -22.44
CA GLU A 159 20.33 56.53 -23.56
C GLU A 159 19.06 55.93 -24.15
N PHE A 160 18.90 54.60 -24.06
CA PHE A 160 17.66 53.90 -24.42
C PHE A 160 16.64 53.78 -23.27
N ASN A 161 16.82 54.58 -22.17
CA ASN A 161 16.01 54.58 -20.96
C ASN A 161 16.00 53.24 -20.18
N ILE A 162 17.05 52.43 -20.29
CA ILE A 162 17.19 51.15 -19.63
C ILE A 162 18.28 51.25 -18.56
N PHE A 163 17.92 51.22 -17.30
CA PHE A 163 18.84 51.24 -16.16
C PHE A 163 19.31 49.83 -15.85
N ALA A 164 20.39 49.38 -16.46
CA ALA A 164 20.95 48.04 -16.28
C ALA A 164 22.28 48.08 -15.51
N LYS A 165 22.51 47.11 -14.62
CA LYS A 165 23.83 46.84 -14.01
C LYS A 165 24.59 45.81 -14.86
N GLY A 166 25.91 45.69 -14.67
CA GLY A 166 26.75 44.77 -15.45
C GLY A 166 26.30 43.32 -15.53
N ASP A 167 25.60 42.83 -14.48
CA ASP A 167 25.11 41.46 -14.40
C ASP A 167 23.62 41.32 -14.82
N HIS A 168 23.03 42.38 -15.38
CA HIS A 168 21.66 42.36 -15.85
C HIS A 168 21.55 41.65 -17.20
N VAL A 169 20.56 40.81 -17.37
CA VAL A 169 20.26 40.07 -18.60
C VAL A 169 19.62 41.03 -19.60
N ILE A 170 20.15 41.09 -20.84
CA ILE A 170 19.64 41.96 -21.91
C ILE A 170 18.77 41.13 -22.86
N GLU A 171 17.67 41.73 -23.31
CA GLU A 171 16.84 41.17 -24.36
C GLU A 171 17.53 41.29 -25.74
N PRO A 172 17.36 40.27 -26.62
CA PRO A 172 18.01 40.27 -27.94
C PRO A 172 17.73 41.48 -28.82
N GLU A 173 16.51 42.08 -28.68
CA GLU A 173 16.11 43.27 -29.42
C GLU A 173 16.91 44.54 -29.02
N ILE A 174 17.21 44.61 -27.72
CA ILE A 174 18.02 45.73 -27.16
C ILE A 174 19.49 45.55 -27.53
N ALA A 175 19.98 44.31 -27.46
CA ALA A 175 21.33 43.96 -27.88
C ALA A 175 21.57 44.31 -29.36
N THR A 176 20.62 44.06 -30.24
CA THR A 176 20.70 44.41 -31.66
C THR A 176 20.88 45.94 -31.85
N LYS A 177 20.14 46.75 -31.08
CA LYS A 177 20.23 48.23 -31.14
C LYS A 177 21.58 48.75 -30.64
N VAL A 178 22.10 48.18 -29.57
CA VAL A 178 23.40 48.55 -29.00
C VAL A 178 24.52 48.12 -29.94
N CYS A 179 24.49 46.91 -30.49
CA CYS A 179 25.47 46.44 -31.49
C CYS A 179 25.47 47.30 -32.75
N ALA A 180 24.32 47.68 -33.31
CA ALA A 180 24.19 48.54 -34.47
C ALA A 180 24.81 49.92 -34.22
N LYS A 181 24.74 50.50 -33.02
CA LYS A 181 25.36 51.78 -32.66
C LYS A 181 26.89 51.70 -32.68
N HIS A 182 27.45 50.52 -32.39
CA HIS A 182 28.91 50.30 -32.43
C HIS A 182 29.40 49.66 -33.74
N GLY A 183 28.53 49.54 -34.75
CA GLY A 183 28.89 49.02 -36.07
C GLY A 183 29.05 47.51 -36.14
N PHE A 184 28.40 46.81 -35.22
CA PHE A 184 28.35 45.35 -35.19
C PHE A 184 26.96 44.85 -35.56
N THR A 185 26.91 43.77 -36.32
CA THR A 185 25.64 43.07 -36.59
C THR A 185 25.45 41.94 -35.57
N PHE A 186 24.33 41.96 -34.84
CA PHE A 186 24.01 40.95 -33.85
C PHE A 186 23.21 39.81 -34.50
N GLU A 187 23.74 38.59 -34.47
CA GLU A 187 23.00 37.37 -34.84
C GLU A 187 22.74 36.49 -33.64
N LYS A 188 21.46 36.15 -33.45
CA LYS A 188 21.05 35.21 -32.42
C LYS A 188 21.45 33.79 -32.84
N GLU A 189 22.45 33.21 -32.16
CA GLU A 189 22.82 31.84 -32.41
C GLU A 189 21.61 30.94 -32.05
N LYS A 190 21.00 30.28 -33.06
CA LYS A 190 19.97 29.30 -32.85
C LYS A 190 20.55 28.15 -32.01
N ARG A 191 19.94 27.84 -30.88
CA ARG A 191 20.28 26.67 -30.06
C ARG A 191 20.36 25.47 -31.00
N LYS A 192 21.52 24.89 -31.19
CA LYS A 192 21.61 23.49 -31.61
C LYS A 192 20.97 22.69 -30.49
N GLU A 193 19.90 21.99 -30.79
CA GLU A 193 19.32 21.05 -29.85
C GLU A 193 20.45 20.14 -29.35
N GLY A 194 20.83 20.26 -28.07
CA GLY A 194 21.84 19.41 -27.44
C GLY A 194 22.96 20.09 -26.65
N GLY A 195 23.03 21.45 -26.54
CA GLY A 195 24.15 22.15 -25.90
C GLY A 195 23.80 22.99 -24.67
N GLY A 196 22.99 22.54 -23.74
CA GLY A 196 22.74 23.24 -22.47
C GLY A 196 23.51 22.60 -21.31
N VAL A 197 24.00 23.41 -20.36
CA VAL A 197 24.66 22.99 -19.11
C VAL A 197 23.70 22.23 -18.18
N HIS A 198 22.40 22.31 -18.40
CA HIS A 198 21.49 21.28 -17.98
C HIS A 198 21.55 20.17 -19.04
N LYS A 199 22.34 19.12 -18.81
CA LYS A 199 21.98 17.81 -19.34
C LYS A 199 20.48 17.68 -19.09
N THR A 200 19.68 17.79 -20.15
CA THR A 200 18.38 17.16 -20.18
C THR A 200 18.68 15.78 -19.60
N VAL A 201 18.01 15.45 -18.50
CA VAL A 201 17.92 14.06 -18.09
C VAL A 201 17.44 13.40 -19.39
N GLU A 202 18.38 12.79 -20.12
CA GLU A 202 18.00 11.72 -21.01
C GLU A 202 17.16 10.87 -20.09
N VAL A 203 15.86 10.88 -20.31
CA VAL A 203 15.05 9.73 -19.97
C VAL A 203 15.87 8.63 -20.62
N VAL A 204 16.65 7.93 -19.78
CA VAL A 204 17.41 6.76 -20.23
C VAL A 204 16.31 5.92 -20.84
N ALA A 205 16.26 5.93 -22.16
CA ALA A 205 15.41 5.02 -22.90
C ALA A 205 15.66 3.67 -22.23
N PRO A 206 14.63 2.90 -21.93
CA PRO A 206 14.83 1.56 -21.36
C PRO A 206 16.00 0.97 -22.16
N PRO A 207 17.02 0.42 -21.48
CA PRO A 207 18.25 -0.03 -22.13
C PRO A 207 17.84 -0.75 -23.40
N PRO A 208 18.42 -0.44 -24.57
CA PRO A 208 17.96 -0.97 -25.85
C PRO A 208 17.72 -2.45 -25.66
N GLU A 209 16.55 -2.93 -26.02
CA GLU A 209 16.29 -4.36 -26.03
C GLU A 209 17.48 -4.99 -26.72
N PRO A 210 18.21 -5.93 -26.08
CA PRO A 210 19.40 -6.51 -26.69
C PRO A 210 18.97 -7.01 -28.07
N GLU A 211 19.67 -6.52 -29.10
CA GLU A 211 19.44 -6.98 -30.47
C GLU A 211 19.43 -8.50 -30.44
N PRO A 212 18.50 -9.18 -31.10
CA PRO A 212 18.35 -10.62 -31.03
C PRO A 212 19.66 -11.26 -31.46
N THR A 213 20.48 -11.60 -30.46
CA THR A 213 21.71 -12.35 -30.67
C THR A 213 21.30 -13.71 -31.27
N LYS A 214 21.74 -13.96 -32.48
CA LYS A 214 21.64 -15.19 -33.25
C LYS A 214 20.46 -16.11 -32.92
N VAL A 215 19.50 -16.16 -33.82
CA VAL A 215 18.25 -16.96 -33.75
C VAL A 215 18.48 -18.44 -33.38
N GLU A 216 19.68 -18.93 -33.50
CA GLU A 216 20.06 -20.33 -33.26
C GLU A 216 20.24 -20.74 -31.79
N GLU A 217 20.29 -19.75 -30.84
CA GLU A 217 20.54 -19.99 -29.40
C GLU A 217 19.28 -19.81 -28.50
N LEU A 218 18.14 -19.57 -29.11
CA LEU A 218 16.88 -19.42 -28.38
C LEU A 218 16.30 -20.81 -28.02
N GLN A 219 16.26 -21.13 -26.72
CA GLN A 219 15.61 -22.32 -26.19
C GLN A 219 14.18 -22.03 -25.76
N GLN A 220 13.30 -23.01 -25.86
CA GLN A 220 11.98 -22.94 -25.28
C GLN A 220 12.07 -22.74 -23.76
N ARG A 221 11.35 -21.75 -23.22
CA ARG A 221 11.25 -21.54 -21.79
C ARG A 221 9.89 -21.95 -21.25
N ALA A 222 9.84 -22.28 -19.97
CA ALA A 222 8.59 -22.55 -19.28
C ALA A 222 7.64 -21.33 -19.31
N PRO A 223 6.32 -21.53 -19.49
CA PRO A 223 5.36 -20.45 -19.36
C PRO A 223 5.25 -19.97 -17.91
N ILE A 224 5.08 -18.68 -17.75
CA ILE A 224 4.77 -18.05 -16.47
C ILE A 224 3.27 -17.76 -16.44
N VAL A 225 2.56 -18.34 -15.48
CA VAL A 225 1.10 -18.35 -15.40
C VAL A 225 0.63 -17.72 -14.10
N THR A 226 -0.31 -16.82 -14.11
CA THR A 226 -0.92 -16.26 -12.89
C THR A 226 -2.39 -16.64 -12.78
N PHE A 227 -2.84 -16.90 -11.54
CA PHE A 227 -4.25 -17.12 -11.23
C PHE A 227 -4.87 -15.83 -10.70
N MET A 228 -5.95 -15.38 -11.33
CA MET A 228 -6.68 -14.17 -10.95
C MET A 228 -8.17 -14.45 -10.84
N GLY A 229 -8.90 -13.68 -10.04
CA GLY A 229 -10.33 -13.83 -9.86
C GLY A 229 -10.79 -13.37 -8.49
N HIS A 230 -12.08 -13.52 -8.22
CA HIS A 230 -12.71 -13.08 -7.00
C HIS A 230 -12.22 -13.86 -5.75
N VAL A 231 -12.39 -13.28 -4.57
CA VAL A 231 -12.22 -14.00 -3.27
C VAL A 231 -13.21 -15.18 -3.27
N ASP A 232 -12.84 -16.29 -2.61
CA ASP A 232 -13.65 -17.51 -2.48
C ASP A 232 -14.02 -18.25 -3.77
N HIS A 233 -13.53 -17.83 -4.93
CA HIS A 233 -13.67 -18.58 -6.18
C HIS A 233 -12.76 -19.80 -6.29
N GLY A 234 -12.02 -20.13 -5.23
CA GLY A 234 -11.21 -21.34 -5.14
C GLY A 234 -9.84 -21.27 -5.81
N LYS A 235 -9.26 -20.07 -6.00
CA LYS A 235 -7.90 -19.89 -6.55
C LYS A 235 -6.85 -20.69 -5.77
N THR A 236 -6.72 -20.42 -4.48
CA THR A 236 -5.74 -21.09 -3.59
C THR A 236 -6.00 -22.59 -3.50
N THR A 237 -7.28 -23.02 -3.47
CA THR A 237 -7.65 -24.43 -3.47
C THR A 237 -7.23 -25.12 -4.77
N LEU A 238 -7.40 -24.45 -5.93
CA LEU A 238 -6.96 -24.94 -7.23
C LEU A 238 -5.43 -25.08 -7.29
N MET A 239 -4.73 -24.09 -6.77
CA MET A 239 -3.28 -24.11 -6.71
C MET A 239 -2.76 -25.19 -5.76
N ASP A 240 -3.39 -25.40 -4.63
CA ASP A 240 -3.08 -26.49 -3.72
C ASP A 240 -3.26 -27.86 -4.38
N ALA A 241 -4.32 -28.01 -5.19
CA ALA A 241 -4.54 -29.24 -5.97
C ALA A 241 -3.42 -29.48 -7.01
N ILE A 242 -2.94 -28.42 -7.68
CA ILE A 242 -1.84 -28.49 -8.64
C ILE A 242 -0.51 -28.83 -7.94
N ARG A 243 -0.22 -28.17 -6.81
CA ARG A 243 1.02 -28.39 -6.01
C ARG A 243 0.98 -29.68 -5.19
N LYS A 244 -0.17 -30.24 -4.96
CA LYS A 244 -0.42 -31.32 -3.97
C LYS A 244 -0.01 -30.92 -2.55
N THR A 245 -0.28 -29.67 -2.20
CA THR A 245 -0.02 -29.05 -0.88
C THR A 245 -1.31 -28.62 -0.21
N ARG A 246 -1.21 -28.04 0.98
CA ARG A 246 -2.36 -27.48 1.73
C ARG A 246 -2.00 -26.10 2.28
N VAL A 247 -1.56 -25.20 1.42
CA VAL A 247 -1.15 -23.84 1.80
C VAL A 247 -2.33 -23.04 2.32
N ALA A 248 -3.49 -23.15 1.69
CA ALA A 248 -4.72 -22.49 2.11
C ALA A 248 -5.08 -22.74 3.58
N ALA A 249 -4.78 -23.93 4.10
CA ALA A 249 -5.05 -24.29 5.50
C ALA A 249 -4.04 -23.69 6.49
N SER A 250 -2.87 -23.25 6.01
CA SER A 250 -1.79 -22.68 6.85
C SER A 250 -1.75 -21.16 6.85
N GLU A 251 -2.43 -20.52 5.89
CA GLU A 251 -2.51 -19.06 5.80
C GLU A 251 -3.53 -18.48 6.81
N ALA A 252 -3.20 -17.33 7.38
CA ALA A 252 -4.06 -16.64 8.32
C ALA A 252 -5.41 -16.25 7.65
N GLY A 253 -6.52 -16.68 8.22
CA GLY A 253 -7.86 -16.45 7.65
C GLY A 253 -8.18 -17.31 6.43
N GLY A 254 -7.31 -18.23 5.99
CA GLY A 254 -7.51 -19.09 4.81
C GLY A 254 -7.50 -18.33 3.48
N ILE A 255 -6.92 -17.12 3.45
CA ILE A 255 -6.83 -16.24 2.27
C ILE A 255 -5.38 -15.95 1.93
N THR A 256 -5.06 -15.97 0.63
CA THR A 256 -3.74 -15.58 0.15
C THR A 256 -3.56 -14.07 0.23
N GLN A 257 -2.50 -13.63 0.92
CA GLN A 257 -2.17 -12.22 1.15
C GLN A 257 -0.80 -11.81 0.57
N HIS A 258 -0.01 -12.77 0.09
CA HIS A 258 1.30 -12.58 -0.53
C HIS A 258 1.32 -13.10 -1.95
N ILE A 259 2.25 -12.61 -2.77
CA ILE A 259 2.47 -13.20 -4.10
C ILE A 259 3.39 -14.40 -3.94
N GLY A 260 2.84 -15.61 -4.10
CA GLY A 260 3.61 -16.86 -4.17
C GLY A 260 4.12 -17.14 -5.59
N ALA A 261 5.36 -17.58 -5.74
CA ALA A 261 5.90 -18.02 -7.03
C ALA A 261 6.52 -19.41 -6.89
N TYR A 262 6.13 -20.34 -7.74
CA TYR A 262 6.64 -21.71 -7.70
C TYR A 262 6.57 -22.40 -9.07
N SER A 263 7.40 -23.42 -9.29
CA SER A 263 7.43 -24.20 -10.51
C SER A 263 6.90 -25.60 -10.28
N VAL A 264 6.06 -26.06 -11.21
CA VAL A 264 5.52 -27.42 -11.21
C VAL A 264 5.95 -28.14 -12.48
N LYS A 265 6.40 -29.38 -12.36
CA LYS A 265 6.70 -30.25 -13.49
C LYS A 265 5.45 -31.02 -13.90
N VAL A 266 5.05 -30.87 -15.16
CA VAL A 266 3.91 -31.56 -15.76
C VAL A 266 4.42 -32.36 -16.94
N LYS A 267 4.45 -33.70 -16.82
CA LYS A 267 5.11 -34.58 -17.80
C LYS A 267 6.58 -34.16 -18.00
N ASP A 268 6.98 -33.81 -19.21
CA ASP A 268 8.35 -33.36 -19.55
C ASP A 268 8.51 -31.81 -19.53
N HIS A 269 7.44 -31.08 -19.30
CA HIS A 269 7.43 -29.61 -19.28
C HIS A 269 7.39 -29.06 -17.87
N SER A 270 7.91 -27.86 -17.69
CA SER A 270 7.79 -27.09 -16.43
C SER A 270 6.86 -25.90 -16.65
N ILE A 271 6.03 -25.61 -15.67
CA ILE A 271 5.15 -24.42 -15.65
C ILE A 271 5.47 -23.65 -14.38
N THR A 272 5.65 -22.35 -14.49
CA THR A 272 5.84 -21.46 -13.34
C THR A 272 4.56 -20.73 -13.03
N PHE A 273 4.08 -20.91 -11.82
CA PHE A 273 2.85 -20.29 -11.33
C PHE A 273 3.12 -19.14 -10.41
N LEU A 274 2.30 -18.08 -10.55
CA LEU A 274 2.19 -16.96 -9.62
C LEU A 274 0.82 -16.96 -8.97
N ASP A 275 0.80 -17.02 -7.64
CA ASP A 275 -0.42 -16.80 -6.86
C ASP A 275 -0.62 -15.34 -6.55
N THR A 276 -1.79 -14.80 -6.84
CA THR A 276 -2.11 -13.41 -6.54
C THR A 276 -3.31 -13.31 -5.60
N PRO A 277 -3.26 -12.41 -4.59
CA PRO A 277 -4.38 -12.19 -3.69
C PRO A 277 -5.63 -11.72 -4.44
N GLY A 278 -6.80 -12.26 -4.05
CA GLY A 278 -8.09 -11.92 -4.67
C GLY A 278 -8.69 -10.60 -4.21
N HIS A 279 -8.34 -10.13 -3.00
CA HIS A 279 -8.97 -8.98 -2.35
C HIS A 279 -8.68 -7.65 -3.05
N ALA A 280 -9.66 -6.72 -3.06
CA ALA A 280 -9.56 -5.39 -3.69
C ALA A 280 -8.33 -4.58 -3.24
N ALA A 281 -7.95 -4.66 -1.96
CA ALA A 281 -6.75 -3.99 -1.44
C ALA A 281 -5.46 -4.29 -2.21
N PHE A 282 -5.38 -5.46 -2.87
CA PHE A 282 -4.17 -5.93 -3.55
C PHE A 282 -4.16 -5.70 -5.07
N THR A 283 -4.84 -4.63 -5.56
CA THR A 283 -4.90 -4.26 -6.98
C THR A 283 -3.52 -4.12 -7.61
N ALA A 284 -2.57 -3.47 -6.93
CA ALA A 284 -1.19 -3.31 -7.40
C ALA A 284 -0.47 -4.66 -7.58
N MET A 285 -0.73 -5.63 -6.69
CA MET A 285 -0.16 -6.98 -6.80
C MET A 285 -0.74 -7.74 -8.00
N ARG A 286 -2.06 -7.61 -8.29
CA ARG A 286 -2.68 -8.21 -9.49
C ARG A 286 -2.13 -7.60 -10.77
N ALA A 287 -2.00 -6.27 -10.85
CA ALA A 287 -1.40 -5.60 -11.99
C ALA A 287 0.05 -6.08 -12.25
N ARG A 288 0.84 -6.20 -11.18
CA ARG A 288 2.22 -6.73 -11.23
C ARG A 288 2.24 -8.18 -11.71
N GLY A 289 1.36 -9.02 -11.16
CA GLY A 289 1.21 -10.42 -11.59
C GLY A 289 0.93 -10.49 -13.10
N ALA A 290 -0.02 -9.72 -13.62
CA ALA A 290 -0.33 -9.68 -15.06
C ALA A 290 0.87 -9.23 -15.92
N ASN A 291 1.62 -8.21 -15.50
CA ASN A 291 2.75 -7.66 -16.29
C ASN A 291 3.97 -8.61 -16.36
N VAL A 292 4.08 -9.53 -15.43
CA VAL A 292 5.22 -10.47 -15.36
C VAL A 292 4.92 -11.76 -16.11
N THR A 293 3.65 -12.15 -16.28
CA THR A 293 3.21 -13.44 -16.79
C THR A 293 2.93 -13.44 -18.30
N ASP A 294 2.93 -14.63 -18.89
CA ASP A 294 2.60 -14.89 -20.28
C ASP A 294 1.12 -15.27 -20.45
N ILE A 295 0.57 -15.98 -19.46
CA ILE A 295 -0.80 -16.48 -19.47
C ILE A 295 -1.47 -16.12 -18.13
N VAL A 296 -2.71 -15.63 -18.20
CA VAL A 296 -3.58 -15.41 -17.05
C VAL A 296 -4.69 -16.43 -17.04
N VAL A 297 -4.82 -17.17 -15.93
CA VAL A 297 -5.96 -18.06 -15.68
C VAL A 297 -6.98 -17.31 -14.85
N LEU A 298 -8.08 -16.93 -15.47
CA LEU A 298 -9.19 -16.25 -14.81
C LEU A 298 -10.08 -17.28 -14.13
N VAL A 299 -10.11 -17.27 -12.81
CA VAL A 299 -10.87 -18.22 -11.99
C VAL A 299 -12.26 -17.66 -11.69
N VAL A 300 -13.28 -18.38 -12.11
CA VAL A 300 -14.70 -18.04 -11.93
C VAL A 300 -15.42 -19.21 -11.27
N ALA A 301 -16.15 -18.98 -10.19
CA ALA A 301 -16.92 -20.03 -9.56
C ALA A 301 -18.26 -20.25 -10.32
N ALA A 302 -18.64 -21.51 -10.51
CA ALA A 302 -19.83 -21.89 -11.28
C ALA A 302 -21.16 -21.56 -10.60
N ASP A 303 -21.14 -21.39 -9.28
CA ASP A 303 -22.27 -21.00 -8.42
C ASP A 303 -22.51 -19.48 -8.46
N ASP A 304 -21.44 -18.68 -8.33
CA ASP A 304 -21.50 -17.22 -8.21
C ASP A 304 -21.51 -16.52 -9.58
N GLY A 305 -20.64 -16.96 -10.51
CA GLY A 305 -20.42 -16.33 -11.80
C GLY A 305 -19.41 -15.20 -11.76
N ILE A 306 -19.55 -14.21 -12.66
CA ILE A 306 -18.59 -13.09 -12.77
C ILE A 306 -18.89 -12.05 -11.70
N MET A 307 -17.91 -11.79 -10.83
CA MET A 307 -17.94 -10.83 -9.71
C MET A 307 -17.09 -9.58 -10.03
N PRO A 308 -17.25 -8.46 -9.29
CA PRO A 308 -16.52 -7.21 -9.56
C PRO A 308 -14.99 -7.37 -9.63
N GLN A 309 -14.40 -8.14 -8.72
CA GLN A 309 -12.95 -8.39 -8.71
C GLN A 309 -12.50 -9.27 -9.90
N THR A 310 -13.38 -10.12 -10.44
CA THR A 310 -13.13 -10.86 -11.67
C THR A 310 -13.05 -9.91 -12.87
N MET A 311 -13.91 -8.88 -12.91
CA MET A 311 -13.86 -7.83 -13.92
C MET A 311 -12.58 -7.00 -13.83
N GLU A 312 -12.15 -6.66 -12.63
CA GLU A 312 -10.88 -5.98 -12.40
C GLU A 312 -9.69 -6.82 -12.90
N ALA A 313 -9.67 -8.11 -12.55
CA ALA A 313 -8.66 -9.05 -13.02
C ALA A 313 -8.63 -9.16 -14.56
N LEU A 314 -9.79 -9.20 -15.20
CA LEU A 314 -9.90 -9.19 -16.65
C LEU A 314 -9.33 -7.91 -17.28
N ASN A 315 -9.60 -6.75 -16.66
CA ASN A 315 -9.08 -5.47 -17.14
C ASN A 315 -7.55 -5.41 -17.02
N HIS A 316 -6.97 -5.93 -15.93
CA HIS A 316 -5.52 -6.04 -15.77
C HIS A 316 -4.89 -6.96 -16.82
N ALA A 317 -5.49 -8.13 -17.09
CA ALA A 317 -5.01 -9.05 -18.10
C ALA A 317 -5.05 -8.44 -19.51
N ARG A 318 -6.13 -7.70 -19.84
CA ARG A 318 -6.24 -6.97 -21.11
C ARG A 318 -5.23 -5.82 -21.23
N ALA A 319 -5.03 -5.06 -20.17
CA ALA A 319 -4.03 -3.98 -20.14
C ALA A 319 -2.61 -4.51 -20.36
N ALA A 320 -2.29 -5.65 -19.78
CA ALA A 320 -1.02 -6.35 -19.95
C ALA A 320 -0.91 -7.08 -21.29
N LYS A 321 -2.00 -7.20 -22.08
CA LYS A 321 -2.08 -7.91 -23.37
C LYS A 321 -1.65 -9.38 -23.30
N VAL A 322 -1.89 -10.04 -22.18
CA VAL A 322 -1.55 -11.45 -21.96
C VAL A 322 -2.67 -12.36 -22.41
N ARG A 323 -2.33 -13.61 -22.74
CA ARG A 323 -3.29 -14.65 -23.11
C ARG A 323 -4.17 -15.01 -21.90
N ILE A 324 -5.48 -15.19 -22.12
CA ILE A 324 -6.44 -15.46 -21.04
C ILE A 324 -7.04 -16.85 -21.24
N ILE A 325 -7.02 -17.66 -20.18
CA ILE A 325 -7.74 -18.93 -20.06
C ILE A 325 -8.74 -18.77 -18.91
N VAL A 326 -9.93 -19.33 -19.03
CA VAL A 326 -10.94 -19.31 -17.97
C VAL A 326 -11.03 -20.67 -17.29
N ALA A 327 -10.80 -20.72 -15.97
CA ALA A 327 -11.03 -21.89 -15.14
C ALA A 327 -12.35 -21.72 -14.38
N VAL A 328 -13.38 -22.50 -14.72
CA VAL A 328 -14.65 -22.48 -14.00
C VAL A 328 -14.58 -23.50 -12.88
N THR A 329 -14.55 -22.99 -11.64
CA THR A 329 -14.38 -23.82 -10.43
C THR A 329 -15.72 -24.18 -9.79
N LYS A 330 -15.68 -25.03 -8.77
CA LYS A 330 -16.84 -25.49 -7.97
C LYS A 330 -17.94 -26.14 -8.83
N ILE A 331 -17.61 -26.84 -9.91
CA ILE A 331 -18.61 -27.51 -10.76
C ILE A 331 -19.32 -28.66 -10.03
N ASP A 332 -18.82 -29.06 -8.89
CA ASP A 332 -19.34 -30.16 -8.05
C ASP A 332 -20.34 -29.72 -6.98
N VAL A 333 -20.61 -28.43 -6.85
CA VAL A 333 -21.55 -27.85 -5.88
C VAL A 333 -22.97 -27.82 -6.46
N PRO A 334 -24.00 -28.14 -5.65
CA PRO A 334 -25.40 -27.99 -6.08
C PRO A 334 -25.69 -26.53 -6.45
N GLY A 335 -26.15 -26.27 -7.68
CA GLY A 335 -26.41 -24.94 -8.20
C GLY A 335 -25.35 -24.45 -9.20
N ALA A 336 -24.27 -25.18 -9.43
CA ALA A 336 -23.29 -24.89 -10.46
C ALA A 336 -23.94 -24.86 -11.86
N ASN A 337 -23.73 -23.78 -12.60
CA ASN A 337 -24.29 -23.64 -13.96
C ASN A 337 -23.20 -23.09 -14.88
N LEU A 338 -22.62 -23.98 -15.67
CA LEU A 338 -21.54 -23.65 -16.62
C LEU A 338 -22.04 -22.75 -17.76
N ASP A 339 -23.26 -23.00 -18.27
CA ASP A 339 -23.80 -22.22 -19.39
C ASP A 339 -24.11 -20.79 -19.00
N LYS A 340 -24.58 -20.57 -17.75
CA LYS A 340 -24.73 -19.22 -17.18
C LYS A 340 -23.39 -18.47 -17.17
N VAL A 341 -22.33 -19.11 -16.72
CA VAL A 341 -20.99 -18.49 -16.69
C VAL A 341 -20.47 -18.20 -18.11
N LYS A 342 -20.64 -19.15 -19.06
CA LYS A 342 -20.27 -18.93 -20.45
C LYS A 342 -21.04 -17.75 -21.07
N GLY A 343 -22.34 -17.61 -20.79
CA GLY A 343 -23.15 -16.47 -21.24
C GLY A 343 -22.63 -15.14 -20.68
N GLN A 344 -22.32 -15.09 -19.38
CA GLN A 344 -21.74 -13.89 -18.76
C GLN A 344 -20.35 -13.56 -19.32
N LEU A 345 -19.52 -14.56 -19.63
CA LEU A 345 -18.22 -14.35 -20.28
C LEU A 345 -18.39 -13.72 -21.66
N GLN A 346 -19.34 -14.21 -22.46
CA GLN A 346 -19.65 -13.65 -23.78
C GLN A 346 -20.11 -12.18 -23.69
N GLU A 347 -20.96 -11.83 -22.73
CA GLU A 347 -21.38 -10.43 -22.49
C GLU A 347 -20.19 -9.51 -22.20
N LYS A 348 -19.11 -10.04 -21.59
CA LYS A 348 -17.87 -9.31 -21.29
C LYS A 348 -16.84 -9.37 -22.41
N GLY A 349 -17.20 -9.94 -23.59
CA GLY A 349 -16.32 -10.05 -24.74
C GLY A 349 -15.25 -11.13 -24.60
N LEU A 350 -15.51 -12.17 -23.78
CA LEU A 350 -14.73 -13.41 -23.68
C LEU A 350 -15.57 -14.54 -24.29
N VAL A 351 -15.49 -14.71 -25.60
CA VAL A 351 -16.27 -15.73 -26.29
C VAL A 351 -15.59 -17.10 -26.13
N PRO A 352 -16.28 -18.10 -25.52
CA PRO A 352 -15.73 -19.44 -25.38
C PRO A 352 -15.46 -20.11 -26.74
N GLU A 353 -14.47 -20.98 -26.82
CA GLU A 353 -14.18 -21.79 -28.02
C GLU A 353 -15.37 -22.62 -28.48
N ASP A 354 -16.13 -23.20 -27.54
CA ASP A 354 -17.34 -23.95 -27.83
C ASP A 354 -18.41 -23.13 -28.62
N TRP A 355 -18.35 -21.81 -28.53
CA TRP A 355 -19.24 -20.87 -29.20
C TRP A 355 -18.55 -20.11 -30.35
N GLY A 356 -17.40 -20.62 -30.81
CA GLY A 356 -16.63 -20.07 -31.93
C GLY A 356 -15.74 -18.89 -31.59
N GLY A 357 -15.36 -18.72 -30.32
CA GLY A 357 -14.40 -17.70 -29.87
C GLY A 357 -12.99 -18.26 -29.69
N ASP A 358 -12.13 -17.45 -29.04
CA ASP A 358 -10.69 -17.70 -28.84
C ASP A 358 -10.34 -18.05 -27.40
N ILE A 359 -11.31 -18.14 -26.49
CA ILE A 359 -11.07 -18.31 -25.07
C ILE A 359 -11.30 -19.76 -24.63
N GLY A 360 -10.25 -20.41 -24.15
CA GLY A 360 -10.34 -21.74 -23.55
C GLY A 360 -11.08 -21.68 -22.20
N VAL A 361 -12.14 -22.46 -22.05
CA VAL A 361 -12.91 -22.57 -20.80
C VAL A 361 -12.77 -23.98 -20.25
N CYS A 362 -12.11 -24.12 -19.09
CA CYS A 362 -11.85 -25.39 -18.44
C CYS A 362 -12.71 -25.54 -17.17
N PRO A 363 -13.68 -26.48 -17.14
CA PRO A 363 -14.44 -26.78 -15.93
C PRO A 363 -13.57 -27.60 -14.94
N VAL A 364 -13.51 -27.14 -13.65
CA VAL A 364 -12.60 -27.72 -12.65
C VAL A 364 -13.33 -27.93 -11.31
N ALA A 365 -13.12 -29.09 -10.68
CA ALA A 365 -13.43 -29.32 -9.27
C ALA A 365 -12.14 -29.64 -8.52
N ALA A 366 -11.48 -28.58 -8.00
CA ALA A 366 -10.16 -28.68 -7.38
C ALA A 366 -10.11 -29.69 -6.20
N ILE A 367 -11.15 -29.71 -5.35
CA ILE A 367 -11.24 -30.61 -4.19
C ILE A 367 -11.28 -32.09 -4.63
N LYS A 368 -11.96 -32.39 -5.75
CA LYS A 368 -12.10 -33.74 -6.29
C LYS A 368 -10.99 -34.09 -7.29
N GLY A 369 -10.16 -33.13 -7.66
CA GLY A 369 -9.10 -33.29 -8.67
C GLY A 369 -9.62 -33.46 -10.10
N ILE A 370 -10.89 -33.11 -10.37
CA ILE A 370 -11.50 -33.22 -11.70
C ILE A 370 -11.14 -31.98 -12.52
N GLY A 371 -10.76 -32.14 -13.80
CA GLY A 371 -10.45 -31.05 -14.71
C GLY A 371 -9.08 -30.38 -14.52
N VAL A 372 -8.32 -30.72 -13.45
CA VAL A 372 -7.04 -30.07 -13.15
C VAL A 372 -5.97 -30.43 -14.20
N ASN A 373 -5.89 -31.69 -14.61
CA ASN A 373 -4.94 -32.12 -15.65
C ASN A 373 -5.27 -31.50 -17.02
N GLU A 374 -6.56 -31.40 -17.34
CA GLU A 374 -7.06 -30.79 -18.59
C GLU A 374 -6.70 -29.29 -18.62
N LEU A 375 -6.82 -28.59 -17.50
CA LEU A 375 -6.38 -27.22 -17.38
C LEU A 375 -4.86 -27.07 -17.60
N LEU A 376 -4.06 -27.98 -17.02
CA LEU A 376 -2.60 -27.96 -17.20
C LEU A 376 -2.21 -28.26 -18.65
N GLU A 377 -2.86 -29.20 -19.32
CA GLU A 377 -2.64 -29.50 -20.74
C GLU A 377 -3.06 -28.30 -21.62
N ARG A 378 -4.14 -27.62 -21.27
CA ARG A 378 -4.56 -26.39 -21.97
C ARG A 378 -3.53 -25.28 -21.83
N ILE A 379 -2.96 -25.06 -20.64
CA ILE A 379 -1.91 -24.07 -20.40
C ILE A 379 -0.67 -24.40 -21.26
N LEU A 380 -0.26 -25.67 -21.35
CA LEU A 380 0.85 -26.07 -22.18
C LEU A 380 0.58 -25.84 -23.68
N LEU A 381 -0.62 -26.17 -24.16
CA LEU A 381 -1.02 -25.91 -25.53
C LEU A 381 -0.95 -24.42 -25.89
N GLU A 382 -1.50 -23.56 -25.03
CA GLU A 382 -1.43 -22.10 -25.22
C GLU A 382 0.02 -21.59 -25.19
N SER A 383 0.88 -22.18 -24.36
CA SER A 383 2.30 -21.81 -24.29
C SER A 383 3.08 -22.20 -25.55
N GLU A 384 2.73 -23.32 -26.18
CA GLU A 384 3.29 -23.72 -27.48
C GLU A 384 2.88 -22.76 -28.59
N MET A 385 1.61 -22.32 -28.60
CA MET A 385 1.10 -21.35 -29.58
C MET A 385 1.80 -19.98 -29.43
N LEU A 386 2.23 -19.62 -28.21
CA LEU A 386 2.95 -18.37 -27.93
C LEU A 386 4.43 -18.45 -28.30
N GLU A 387 4.96 -19.61 -28.64
CA GLU A 387 6.38 -19.84 -29.00
C GLU A 387 7.37 -19.17 -28.01
N LEU A 388 7.17 -19.38 -26.71
CA LEU A 388 7.97 -18.73 -25.66
C LEU A 388 9.43 -19.17 -25.73
N LYS A 389 10.33 -18.26 -26.13
CA LYS A 389 11.76 -18.51 -26.30
C LYS A 389 12.59 -17.60 -25.42
N ALA A 390 13.69 -18.08 -24.86
CA ALA A 390 14.67 -17.28 -24.12
C ALA A 390 16.07 -17.84 -24.35
N SER A 391 17.10 -16.98 -24.34
CA SER A 391 18.49 -17.39 -24.36
C SER A 391 19.04 -17.51 -22.94
N ASN A 392 19.85 -18.52 -22.67
CA ASN A 392 20.58 -18.74 -21.41
C ASN A 392 21.91 -17.95 -21.36
N GLU A 393 22.42 -17.49 -22.49
CA GLU A 393 23.75 -16.89 -22.63
C GLU A 393 23.76 -15.38 -22.50
N VAL A 394 22.60 -14.75 -22.71
CA VAL A 394 22.43 -13.30 -22.56
C VAL A 394 22.54 -12.89 -21.09
N ALA A 395 22.93 -11.62 -20.85
CA ALA A 395 22.97 -11.06 -19.50
C ALA A 395 21.62 -11.26 -18.76
N PRO A 396 21.63 -11.90 -17.58
CA PRO A 396 20.40 -12.22 -16.86
C PRO A 396 19.57 -10.99 -16.54
N ARG A 397 18.28 -11.10 -16.85
CA ARG A 397 17.26 -10.11 -16.48
C ARG A 397 16.12 -10.82 -15.76
N GLY A 398 15.61 -10.19 -14.72
CA GLY A 398 14.49 -10.72 -13.96
C GLY A 398 13.60 -9.60 -13.42
N SER A 399 12.37 -9.93 -13.06
CA SER A 399 11.43 -8.99 -12.45
C SER A 399 11.23 -9.33 -10.98
N VAL A 400 11.28 -8.33 -10.11
CA VAL A 400 11.00 -8.47 -8.67
C VAL A 400 9.50 -8.63 -8.48
N ILE A 401 9.11 -9.74 -7.86
CA ILE A 401 7.72 -10.01 -7.50
C ILE A 401 7.42 -9.43 -6.15
N GLU A 402 8.30 -9.71 -5.17
CA GLU A 402 8.12 -9.33 -3.80
C GLU A 402 9.47 -9.11 -3.12
N ALA A 403 9.53 -8.16 -2.17
CA ALA A 403 10.74 -7.84 -1.43
C ALA A 403 10.46 -7.80 0.07
N GLN A 404 11.39 -8.36 0.86
CA GLN A 404 11.27 -8.48 2.31
C GLN A 404 12.62 -8.33 3.01
N ILE A 405 12.58 -8.09 4.32
CA ILE A 405 13.78 -8.06 5.16
C ILE A 405 13.78 -9.31 6.04
N GLU A 406 14.72 -10.22 5.80
CA GLU A 406 14.88 -11.43 6.60
C GLU A 406 15.93 -11.21 7.70
N GLN A 407 15.63 -11.65 8.91
CA GLN A 407 16.58 -11.61 10.03
C GLN A 407 17.82 -12.46 9.71
N GLY A 408 19.00 -11.87 9.83
CA GLY A 408 20.29 -12.52 9.56
C GLY A 408 20.70 -12.57 8.08
N ARG A 409 19.78 -12.39 7.13
CA ARG A 409 20.08 -12.33 5.69
C ARG A 409 20.01 -10.93 5.10
N GLY A 410 19.29 -10.02 5.80
CA GLY A 410 19.06 -8.64 5.34
C GLY A 410 18.00 -8.53 4.23
N PRO A 411 18.11 -7.53 3.35
CA PRO A 411 17.20 -7.35 2.24
C PRO A 411 17.26 -8.53 1.27
N THR A 412 16.11 -9.11 0.96
CA THR A 412 15.92 -10.23 0.03
C THR A 412 14.75 -9.92 -0.89
N ALA A 413 14.81 -10.42 -2.12
CA ALA A 413 13.69 -10.28 -3.05
C ALA A 413 13.44 -11.61 -3.78
N THR A 414 12.15 -11.91 -3.96
CA THR A 414 11.70 -12.99 -4.83
C THR A 414 11.60 -12.44 -6.25
N ILE A 415 12.33 -13.05 -7.17
CA ILE A 415 12.37 -12.64 -8.58
C ILE A 415 12.00 -13.80 -9.49
N ILE A 416 11.48 -13.47 -10.67
CA ILE A 416 11.41 -14.40 -11.80
C ILE A 416 12.43 -13.97 -12.84
N VAL A 417 13.27 -14.88 -13.23
CA VAL A 417 14.24 -14.67 -14.31
C VAL A 417 13.49 -14.71 -15.65
N LYS A 418 13.58 -13.66 -16.45
CA LYS A 418 12.95 -13.60 -17.78
C LYS A 418 13.90 -14.07 -18.88
N MET A 419 15.17 -13.70 -18.80
CA MET A 419 16.22 -14.00 -19.77
C MET A 419 17.53 -14.29 -19.06
N GLY A 420 18.40 -15.09 -19.67
CA GLY A 420 19.71 -15.42 -19.13
C GLY A 420 19.65 -16.40 -17.97
N ALA A 421 20.81 -16.80 -17.47
CA ALA A 421 20.95 -17.66 -16.30
C ALA A 421 21.64 -16.91 -15.15
N LEU A 422 20.88 -16.60 -14.08
CA LEU A 422 21.39 -15.93 -12.89
C LEU A 422 22.24 -16.88 -12.06
N LYS A 423 23.50 -16.52 -11.77
CA LYS A 423 24.46 -17.33 -11.02
C LYS A 423 24.90 -16.62 -9.73
N ILE A 424 25.33 -17.40 -8.75
CA ILE A 424 25.90 -16.86 -7.51
C ILE A 424 27.20 -16.10 -7.85
N GLY A 425 27.39 -14.95 -7.22
CA GLY A 425 28.58 -14.10 -7.38
C GLY A 425 28.45 -13.01 -8.44
N GLN A 426 27.41 -12.99 -9.26
CA GLN A 426 27.18 -11.96 -10.26
C GLN A 426 26.77 -10.63 -9.61
N PRO A 427 27.33 -9.49 -10.04
CA PRO A 427 26.86 -8.19 -9.65
C PRO A 427 25.60 -7.81 -10.43
N PHE A 428 24.68 -7.10 -9.77
CA PHE A 428 23.43 -6.70 -10.39
C PHE A 428 22.97 -5.33 -9.91
N ILE A 429 22.11 -4.72 -10.70
CA ILE A 429 21.33 -3.55 -10.33
C ILE A 429 19.84 -3.88 -10.37
N CYS A 430 19.09 -3.36 -9.42
CA CYS A 430 17.64 -3.51 -9.33
C CYS A 430 17.03 -2.18 -8.90
N GLY A 431 16.31 -1.51 -9.81
CA GLY A 431 15.83 -0.16 -9.58
C GLY A 431 16.97 0.79 -9.23
N LYS A 432 16.96 1.33 -8.00
CA LYS A 432 18.01 2.19 -7.41
C LYS A 432 19.00 1.44 -6.52
N HIS A 433 18.75 0.16 -6.26
CA HIS A 433 19.59 -0.67 -5.40
C HIS A 433 20.51 -1.56 -6.25
N PHE A 434 21.73 -1.67 -5.82
CA PHE A 434 22.72 -2.57 -6.42
C PHE A 434 23.04 -3.70 -5.46
N GLY A 435 23.76 -4.68 -5.92
CA GLY A 435 24.19 -5.78 -5.08
C GLY A 435 24.98 -6.84 -5.82
N LYS A 436 25.33 -7.88 -5.08
CA LYS A 436 25.97 -9.09 -5.58
C LYS A 436 25.21 -10.30 -5.09
N VAL A 437 24.89 -11.21 -5.98
CA VAL A 437 24.16 -12.43 -5.64
C VAL A 437 24.99 -13.27 -4.67
N LYS A 438 24.61 -13.23 -3.39
CA LYS A 438 25.26 -14.03 -2.31
C LYS A 438 24.71 -15.44 -2.28
N SER A 439 23.41 -15.61 -2.43
CA SER A 439 22.75 -16.91 -2.51
C SER A 439 21.47 -16.83 -3.32
N LEU A 440 21.12 -17.92 -3.96
CA LEU A 440 19.86 -18.16 -4.65
C LEU A 440 19.12 -19.26 -3.89
N ILE A 441 17.83 -19.06 -3.63
CA ILE A 441 16.99 -19.98 -2.87
C ILE A 441 15.72 -20.22 -3.69
N ASP A 442 15.36 -21.50 -3.86
CA ASP A 442 14.14 -21.89 -4.56
C ASP A 442 12.89 -21.62 -3.71
N ALA A 443 11.71 -21.75 -4.32
CA ALA A 443 10.43 -21.66 -3.63
C ALA A 443 10.29 -22.64 -2.45
N ASP A 444 10.93 -23.82 -2.54
CA ASP A 444 10.98 -24.82 -1.47
C ASP A 444 12.01 -24.50 -0.35
N GLY A 445 12.73 -23.39 -0.43
CA GLY A 445 13.78 -23.04 0.53
C GLY A 445 15.14 -23.73 0.29
N LYS A 446 15.30 -24.45 -0.81
CA LYS A 446 16.55 -25.13 -1.16
C LYS A 446 17.53 -24.18 -1.85
N PRO A 447 18.85 -24.25 -1.56
CA PRO A 447 19.83 -23.42 -2.26
C PRO A 447 20.00 -23.86 -3.72
N LEU A 448 19.97 -22.89 -4.65
CA LEU A 448 20.23 -23.08 -6.07
C LEU A 448 21.64 -22.57 -6.41
N LYS A 449 22.31 -23.23 -7.37
CA LYS A 449 23.59 -22.73 -7.93
C LYS A 449 23.37 -21.73 -9.04
N SER A 450 22.32 -21.92 -9.83
CA SER A 450 21.91 -21.03 -10.92
C SER A 450 20.41 -21.11 -11.12
N ALA A 451 19.79 -20.01 -11.56
CA ALA A 451 18.38 -19.91 -11.92
C ALA A 451 18.30 -19.52 -13.41
N GLY A 452 17.70 -20.37 -14.22
CA GLY A 452 17.47 -20.15 -15.66
C GLY A 452 16.18 -19.34 -15.91
N PRO A 453 15.83 -19.11 -17.18
CA PRO A 453 14.62 -18.43 -17.57
C PRO A 453 13.35 -19.06 -16.96
N SER A 454 12.36 -18.24 -16.65
CA SER A 454 11.09 -18.62 -16.01
C SER A 454 11.22 -19.28 -14.63
N THR A 455 12.42 -19.33 -14.03
CA THR A 455 12.62 -19.91 -12.70
C THR A 455 12.38 -18.84 -11.63
N PRO A 456 11.45 -19.05 -10.69
CA PRO A 456 11.30 -18.20 -9.52
C PRO A 456 12.42 -18.50 -8.53
N CYS A 457 13.07 -17.49 -8.01
CA CYS A 457 14.10 -17.64 -6.98
C CYS A 457 14.13 -16.44 -6.04
N LYS A 458 14.47 -16.72 -4.78
CA LYS A 458 14.74 -15.68 -3.79
C LYS A 458 16.22 -15.34 -3.83
N VAL A 459 16.53 -14.09 -4.12
CA VAL A 459 17.90 -13.55 -4.20
C VAL A 459 18.27 -12.84 -2.92
N VAL A 460 19.46 -13.12 -2.41
CA VAL A 460 20.06 -12.47 -1.23
C VAL A 460 21.27 -11.69 -1.68
N GLY A 461 21.44 -10.46 -1.15
CA GLY A 461 22.66 -9.68 -1.39
C GLY A 461 22.42 -8.28 -1.93
N PHE A 462 21.24 -7.72 -1.76
CA PHE A 462 20.89 -6.35 -2.11
C PHE A 462 21.54 -5.35 -1.13
N SER A 463 21.88 -4.16 -1.61
CA SER A 463 22.31 -3.01 -0.78
C SER A 463 21.16 -2.39 0.02
N GLY A 464 19.95 -2.51 -0.45
CA GLY A 464 18.73 -2.01 0.18
C GLY A 464 17.52 -2.79 -0.34
N LEU A 465 16.32 -2.47 0.14
CA LEU A 465 15.09 -3.13 -0.27
C LEU A 465 14.63 -2.62 -1.64
N PRO A 466 14.59 -3.45 -2.69
CA PRO A 466 14.07 -3.03 -3.99
C PRO A 466 12.55 -2.86 -3.95
N ASN A 467 12.00 -2.07 -4.87
CA ASN A 467 10.57 -2.00 -5.03
C ASN A 467 10.07 -3.25 -5.77
N ALA A 468 8.89 -3.68 -5.39
CA ALA A 468 8.25 -4.76 -6.10
C ALA A 468 7.81 -4.28 -7.50
N GLY A 469 8.17 -5.04 -8.54
CA GLY A 469 8.03 -4.66 -9.95
C GLY A 469 9.30 -4.11 -10.60
N ASP A 470 10.35 -3.80 -9.82
CA ASP A 470 11.64 -3.37 -10.37
C ASP A 470 12.27 -4.48 -11.22
N GLU A 471 12.97 -4.08 -12.27
CA GLU A 471 13.75 -5.02 -13.09
C GLU A 471 15.14 -5.20 -12.49
N LEU A 472 15.53 -6.46 -12.28
CA LEU A 472 16.90 -6.85 -11.94
C LEU A 472 17.68 -7.11 -13.23
N VAL A 473 18.80 -6.43 -13.39
CA VAL A 473 19.71 -6.58 -14.53
C VAL A 473 21.10 -6.90 -14.01
N VAL A 474 21.70 -7.97 -14.51
CA VAL A 474 23.08 -8.32 -14.18
C VAL A 474 24.04 -7.46 -14.98
N MET A 475 25.04 -6.92 -14.29
CA MET A 475 26.09 -6.08 -14.84
C MET A 475 27.41 -6.85 -14.89
N GLU A 476 28.35 -6.41 -15.73
CA GLU A 476 29.68 -7.03 -15.77
C GLU A 476 30.51 -6.71 -14.52
N ASN A 477 30.42 -5.47 -14.03
CA ASN A 477 31.20 -4.97 -12.92
C ASN A 477 30.32 -4.47 -11.76
N GLU A 478 30.74 -4.77 -10.53
CA GLU A 478 30.08 -4.29 -9.33
C GLU A 478 30.17 -2.76 -9.16
N ARG A 479 31.27 -2.15 -9.62
CA ARG A 479 31.47 -0.70 -9.54
C ARG A 479 30.51 0.09 -10.43
N ASP A 480 30.23 -0.44 -11.63
CA ASP A 480 29.29 0.19 -12.57
C ASP A 480 27.85 0.06 -12.05
N ALA A 481 27.50 -1.08 -11.47
CA ALA A 481 26.20 -1.26 -10.80
C ALA A 481 26.01 -0.28 -9.63
N GLN A 482 27.06 -0.09 -8.80
CA GLN A 482 27.04 0.86 -7.68
C GLN A 482 26.89 2.30 -8.18
N ARG A 483 27.70 2.72 -9.15
CA ARG A 483 27.65 4.08 -9.70
C ARG A 483 26.27 4.42 -10.27
N LEU A 484 25.70 3.51 -11.05
CA LEU A 484 24.37 3.69 -11.62
C LEU A 484 23.26 3.73 -10.53
N GLY A 485 23.40 2.91 -9.47
CA GLY A 485 22.51 2.93 -8.32
C GLY A 485 22.56 4.26 -7.56
N ASP A 486 23.76 4.75 -7.27
CA ASP A 486 23.98 6.03 -6.59
C ASP A 486 23.46 7.22 -7.43
N ASP A 487 23.67 7.20 -8.75
CA ASP A 487 23.15 8.23 -9.67
C ASP A 487 21.59 8.25 -9.65
N ARG A 488 20.94 7.10 -9.72
CA ARG A 488 19.46 7.00 -9.63
C ARG A 488 18.93 7.49 -8.27
N LEU A 489 19.61 7.14 -7.19
CA LEU A 489 19.26 7.58 -5.84
C LEU A 489 19.38 9.09 -5.68
N ASN A 490 20.45 9.69 -6.24
CA ASN A 490 20.65 11.14 -6.23
C ASN A 490 19.58 11.85 -7.08
N GLN A 491 19.23 11.32 -8.25
CA GLN A 491 18.14 11.86 -9.08
C GLN A 491 16.81 11.86 -8.35
N GLU A 492 16.46 10.77 -7.64
CA GLU A 492 15.24 10.70 -6.83
C GLU A 492 15.24 11.73 -5.70
N ARG A 493 16.38 11.92 -5.02
CA ARG A 493 16.52 12.94 -3.97
C ARG A 493 16.33 14.35 -4.53
N LEU A 494 16.96 14.65 -5.66
CA LEU A 494 16.81 15.95 -6.32
C LEU A 494 15.35 16.18 -6.77
N GLY A 495 14.69 15.16 -7.31
CA GLY A 495 13.27 15.23 -7.68
C GLY A 495 12.36 15.52 -6.48
N LYS A 496 12.60 14.89 -5.34
CA LYS A 496 11.85 15.15 -4.10
C LYS A 496 12.08 16.54 -3.52
N LEU A 497 13.31 17.09 -3.65
CA LEU A 497 13.64 18.45 -3.21
C LEU A 497 13.05 19.53 -4.13
N GLN A 498 12.84 19.23 -5.40
CA GLN A 498 12.25 20.15 -6.37
C GLN A 498 10.71 20.16 -6.32
N ALA A 499 10.08 19.17 -5.71
CA ALA A 499 8.64 19.19 -5.49
C ALA A 499 8.29 20.38 -4.59
N PRO A 500 7.42 21.31 -5.04
CA PRO A 500 7.15 22.54 -4.31
C PRO A 500 6.41 22.23 -3.01
N GLN A 501 7.14 22.19 -1.90
CA GLN A 501 6.57 22.15 -0.54
C GLN A 501 6.06 23.52 -0.08
N ARG A 502 5.62 24.35 -1.00
CA ARG A 502 5.01 25.64 -0.62
C ARG A 502 3.55 25.40 -0.36
N ALA A 503 3.19 24.99 0.88
CA ALA A 503 1.89 25.30 1.39
C ALA A 503 1.73 26.83 1.26
N ARG A 504 0.86 27.28 0.37
CA ARG A 504 0.57 28.70 0.22
C ARG A 504 -0.03 29.17 1.55
N LEU A 505 0.30 30.40 1.96
CA LEU A 505 -0.25 31.00 3.17
C LEU A 505 -1.80 30.94 3.15
N GLU A 506 -2.38 30.97 1.96
CA GLU A 506 -3.80 30.81 1.68
C GLU A 506 -4.33 29.41 2.05
N ASP A 507 -3.57 28.34 1.76
CA ASP A 507 -3.93 26.95 2.13
C ASP A 507 -3.86 26.77 3.65
N LEU A 508 -2.90 27.44 4.33
CA LEU A 508 -2.79 27.43 5.79
C LEU A 508 -3.93 28.19 6.44
N MET A 509 -4.31 29.36 5.89
CA MET A 509 -5.46 30.15 6.38
C MET A 509 -6.78 29.42 6.09
N ALA A 510 -6.93 28.76 4.96
CA ALA A 510 -8.10 27.93 4.66
C ALA A 510 -8.21 26.74 5.61
N ALA A 511 -7.10 26.08 5.95
CA ALA A 511 -7.04 25.00 6.94
C ALA A 511 -7.41 25.48 8.36
N ILE A 512 -6.97 26.68 8.75
CA ILE A 512 -7.33 27.29 10.04
C ILE A 512 -8.82 27.68 10.06
N ALA A 513 -9.35 28.22 8.97
CA ALA A 513 -10.76 28.59 8.84
C ALA A 513 -11.72 27.39 8.78
N ALA A 514 -11.26 26.25 8.27
CA ALA A 514 -12.06 25.02 8.18
C ALA A 514 -12.21 24.28 9.52
N GLY A 515 -11.57 24.76 10.61
CA GLY A 515 -11.51 24.06 11.91
C GLY A 515 -10.57 22.86 11.81
N GLN A 516 -9.67 22.71 12.78
CA GLN A 516 -8.74 21.58 12.79
C GLN A 516 -9.53 20.27 12.98
N LYS A 517 -9.66 19.49 11.90
CA LYS A 517 -10.19 18.12 12.01
C LYS A 517 -9.21 17.30 12.84
N PRO A 518 -9.68 16.42 13.71
CA PRO A 518 -8.82 15.49 14.39
C PRO A 518 -8.10 14.60 13.34
N VAL A 519 -6.80 14.41 13.50
CA VAL A 519 -5.97 13.60 12.59
C VAL A 519 -5.48 12.37 13.33
N LEU A 520 -5.75 11.18 12.77
CA LEU A 520 -5.19 9.94 13.27
C LEU A 520 -3.82 9.70 12.59
N HIS A 521 -2.75 9.78 13.39
CA HIS A 521 -1.40 9.45 12.91
C HIS A 521 -1.13 7.97 13.06
N VAL A 522 -0.60 7.33 12.00
CA VAL A 522 -0.34 5.89 11.96
C VAL A 522 1.06 5.61 11.43
N ILE A 523 1.77 4.66 12.06
CA ILE A 523 3.00 4.05 11.54
C ILE A 523 2.69 2.62 11.14
N ILE A 524 3.04 2.25 9.90
CA ILE A 524 2.76 0.94 9.32
C ILE A 524 4.06 0.17 9.18
N LYS A 525 4.08 -1.05 9.69
CA LYS A 525 5.16 -2.01 9.46
C LYS A 525 4.59 -3.33 8.98
N SER A 526 5.18 -3.91 7.95
CA SER A 526 4.76 -5.18 7.38
C SER A 526 5.95 -6.07 7.06
N ASP A 527 5.68 -7.34 6.79
CA ASP A 527 6.66 -8.34 6.41
C ASP A 527 7.19 -8.14 4.99
N VAL A 528 6.34 -7.75 4.03
CA VAL A 528 6.70 -7.58 2.61
C VAL A 528 6.29 -6.21 2.08
N GLN A 529 6.97 -5.78 1.00
CA GLN A 529 6.73 -4.48 0.37
C GLN A 529 5.32 -4.35 -0.21
N GLY A 530 4.81 -5.41 -0.83
CA GLY A 530 3.48 -5.39 -1.41
C GLY A 530 2.36 -5.23 -0.38
N SER A 531 2.52 -5.80 0.83
CA SER A 531 1.57 -5.60 1.93
C SER A 531 1.60 -4.18 2.47
N VAL A 532 2.78 -3.53 2.56
CA VAL A 532 2.88 -2.10 2.92
C VAL A 532 2.10 -1.23 1.92
N GLU A 533 2.29 -1.48 0.63
CA GLU A 533 1.63 -0.76 -0.46
C GLU A 533 0.10 -0.94 -0.40
N ALA A 534 -0.37 -2.18 -0.23
CA ALA A 534 -1.78 -2.51 -0.13
C ALA A 534 -2.46 -1.86 1.08
N ILE A 535 -1.84 -1.95 2.26
CA ILE A 535 -2.36 -1.35 3.49
C ILE A 535 -2.40 0.18 3.35
N SER A 536 -1.32 0.80 2.88
CA SER A 536 -1.25 2.26 2.69
C SER A 536 -2.32 2.75 1.73
N THR A 537 -2.53 2.06 0.60
CA THR A 537 -3.56 2.39 -0.38
C THR A 537 -4.96 2.24 0.21
N SER A 538 -5.24 1.13 0.92
CA SER A 538 -6.54 0.87 1.52
C SER A 538 -6.88 1.87 2.64
N LEU A 539 -5.90 2.27 3.44
CA LEU A 539 -6.09 3.26 4.49
C LEU A 539 -6.33 4.66 3.91
N ASN A 540 -5.62 5.04 2.83
CA ASN A 540 -5.83 6.30 2.15
C ASN A 540 -7.18 6.38 1.41
N GLN A 541 -7.81 5.22 1.11
CA GLN A 541 -9.15 5.13 0.51
C GLN A 541 -10.29 5.26 1.54
N ILE A 542 -9.97 5.32 2.85
CA ILE A 542 -10.98 5.56 3.87
C ILE A 542 -11.39 7.03 3.81
N GLU A 543 -12.48 7.31 3.12
CA GLU A 543 -13.05 8.65 3.05
C GLU A 543 -13.79 8.97 4.36
N SER A 544 -13.38 10.03 5.03
CA SER A 544 -14.11 10.58 6.16
C SER A 544 -14.16 12.10 6.06
N SER A 545 -15.37 12.65 6.19
CA SER A 545 -15.57 14.12 6.21
C SER A 545 -15.13 14.79 7.51
N LYS A 546 -14.98 13.99 8.59
CA LYS A 546 -14.81 14.48 9.96
C LYS A 546 -13.41 14.26 10.55
N ILE A 547 -12.69 13.25 10.08
CA ILE A 547 -11.37 12.85 10.59
C ILE A 547 -10.45 12.58 9.41
N ASP A 548 -9.23 13.09 9.48
CA ASP A 548 -8.19 12.80 8.50
C ASP A 548 -7.24 11.72 9.04
N LEU A 549 -6.77 10.83 8.15
CA LEU A 549 -5.78 9.82 8.46
C LEU A 549 -4.44 10.20 7.84
N ASN A 550 -3.37 10.20 8.65
CA ASN A 550 -2.02 10.51 8.18
C ASN A 550 -1.06 9.35 8.45
N ILE A 551 -0.52 8.77 7.39
CA ILE A 551 0.52 7.75 7.47
C ILE A 551 1.87 8.44 7.63
N VAL A 552 2.40 8.48 8.86
CA VAL A 552 3.68 9.13 9.19
C VAL A 552 4.86 8.35 8.60
N HIS A 553 4.82 7.03 8.71
CA HIS A 553 5.86 6.15 8.20
C HIS A 553 5.30 4.79 7.80
N ALA A 554 5.76 4.28 6.66
CA ALA A 554 5.41 2.94 6.17
C ALA A 554 6.68 2.23 5.69
N ALA A 555 6.99 1.07 6.26
CA ALA A 555 8.22 0.33 5.91
C ALA A 555 8.09 -1.17 6.15
N VAL A 556 9.00 -1.92 5.55
CA VAL A 556 9.11 -3.37 5.70
C VAL A 556 10.04 -3.73 6.88
N GLY A 557 9.71 -4.79 7.59
CA GLY A 557 10.53 -5.37 8.65
C GLY A 557 9.87 -5.32 10.03
N PRO A 558 10.54 -5.87 11.08
CA PRO A 558 10.02 -5.88 12.43
C PRO A 558 9.91 -4.46 13.00
N ILE A 559 9.06 -4.29 14.01
CA ILE A 559 8.94 -3.01 14.71
C ILE A 559 10.19 -2.82 15.58
N SER A 560 10.96 -1.77 15.28
CA SER A 560 12.19 -1.39 15.96
C SER A 560 11.96 -0.31 17.03
N GLU A 561 12.97 -0.07 17.88
CA GLU A 561 12.94 1.01 18.87
C GLU A 561 12.76 2.40 18.23
N ASN A 562 13.40 2.65 17.08
CA ASN A 562 13.29 3.92 16.36
C ASN A 562 11.85 4.19 15.88
N ASP A 563 11.10 3.14 15.51
CA ASP A 563 9.70 3.28 15.13
C ASP A 563 8.83 3.72 16.30
N ILE A 564 9.13 3.21 17.50
CA ILE A 564 8.42 3.61 18.72
C ILE A 564 8.76 5.04 19.12
N LEU A 565 10.03 5.46 19.03
CA LEU A 565 10.42 6.85 19.27
C LEU A 565 9.76 7.81 18.27
N LEU A 566 9.65 7.41 17.00
CA LEU A 566 8.91 8.18 16.00
C LEU A 566 7.41 8.26 16.34
N ALA A 567 6.82 7.14 16.79
CA ALA A 567 5.43 7.09 17.23
C ALA A 567 5.16 8.03 18.40
N THR A 568 6.06 8.06 19.39
CA THR A 568 6.00 8.98 20.52
C THR A 568 6.06 10.43 20.06
N ALA A 569 7.01 10.77 19.19
CA ALA A 569 7.21 12.14 18.68
C ALA A 569 6.03 12.65 17.83
N SER A 570 5.36 11.76 17.10
CA SER A 570 4.23 12.09 16.23
C SER A 570 2.85 11.78 16.83
N ASN A 571 2.79 11.30 18.07
CA ASN A 571 1.57 10.79 18.72
C ASN A 571 0.81 9.79 17.84
N ALA A 572 1.54 8.86 17.24
CA ALA A 572 1.02 7.90 16.27
C ALA A 572 0.77 6.53 16.89
N VAL A 573 -0.20 5.81 16.35
CA VAL A 573 -0.45 4.40 16.64
C VAL A 573 0.44 3.55 15.73
N THR A 574 1.16 2.57 16.30
CA THR A 574 1.99 1.66 15.52
C THR A 574 1.20 0.41 15.14
N ILE A 575 1.07 0.16 13.85
CA ILE A 575 0.39 -1.00 13.27
C ILE A 575 1.42 -1.94 12.66
N GLY A 576 1.42 -3.18 13.11
CA GLY A 576 2.23 -4.27 12.56
C GLY A 576 1.36 -5.28 11.82
N PHE A 577 1.75 -5.63 10.59
CA PHE A 577 1.06 -6.63 9.78
C PHE A 577 1.98 -7.82 9.53
N ASN A 578 1.57 -8.99 10.02
CA ASN A 578 2.29 -10.27 9.91
C ASN A 578 3.76 -10.21 10.38
N ILE A 579 4.08 -9.36 11.36
CA ILE A 579 5.43 -9.15 11.88
C ILE A 579 5.51 -9.35 13.39
N LYS A 580 6.75 -9.43 13.86
CA LYS A 580 7.06 -9.51 15.30
C LYS A 580 7.60 -8.17 15.79
N VAL A 581 7.38 -7.89 17.07
CA VAL A 581 7.96 -6.74 17.76
C VAL A 581 9.31 -7.14 18.36
N GLU A 582 10.34 -6.32 18.19
CA GLU A 582 11.62 -6.53 18.85
C GLU A 582 11.48 -6.35 20.38
N ALA A 583 12.24 -7.13 21.16
CA ALA A 583 12.15 -7.10 22.62
C ALA A 583 12.43 -5.70 23.19
N VAL A 584 13.39 -4.98 22.60
CA VAL A 584 13.74 -3.59 23.00
C VAL A 584 12.57 -2.65 22.66
N ALA A 585 12.00 -2.75 21.45
CA ALA A 585 10.86 -1.95 21.03
C ALA A 585 9.63 -2.16 21.94
N ALA A 586 9.36 -3.40 22.35
CA ALA A 586 8.28 -3.71 23.27
C ALA A 586 8.46 -3.09 24.66
N ALA A 587 9.71 -3.04 25.16
CA ALA A 587 10.03 -2.40 26.44
C ALA A 587 9.89 -0.86 26.35
N THR A 588 10.40 -0.26 25.26
CA THR A 588 10.30 1.17 25.01
C THR A 588 8.84 1.61 24.80
N ALA A 589 8.02 0.83 24.06
CA ALA A 589 6.60 1.11 23.87
C ALA A 589 5.81 1.16 25.20
N LYS A 590 6.13 0.25 26.14
CA LYS A 590 5.52 0.28 27.48
C LYS A 590 5.95 1.50 28.28
N ARG A 591 7.22 1.92 28.18
CA ARG A 591 7.74 3.09 28.86
C ARG A 591 7.12 4.38 28.35
N GLU A 592 7.04 4.52 27.03
CA GLU A 592 6.51 5.70 26.33
C GLU A 592 4.98 5.67 26.13
N ASN A 593 4.31 4.63 26.62
CA ASN A 593 2.86 4.42 26.50
C ASN A 593 2.34 4.44 25.04
N VAL A 594 3.15 3.94 24.09
CA VAL A 594 2.76 3.84 22.69
C VAL A 594 1.94 2.58 22.45
N GLN A 595 0.82 2.71 21.76
CA GLN A 595 0.00 1.57 21.39
C GLN A 595 0.58 0.86 20.17
N ILE A 596 0.82 -0.45 20.32
CA ILE A 596 1.19 -1.34 19.22
C ILE A 596 0.02 -2.29 18.98
N LYS A 597 -0.46 -2.35 17.73
CA LYS A 597 -1.48 -3.29 17.28
C LYS A 597 -0.88 -4.20 16.22
N LEU A 598 -1.02 -5.53 16.41
CA LEU A 598 -0.53 -6.53 15.47
C LEU A 598 -1.71 -7.22 14.81
N PHE A 599 -1.66 -7.37 13.50
CA PHE A 599 -2.68 -8.01 12.68
C PHE A 599 -2.06 -9.04 11.75
N SER A 600 -2.81 -10.09 11.48
CA SER A 600 -2.46 -11.12 10.48
C SER A 600 -3.43 -11.11 9.28
N ILE A 601 -4.56 -10.40 9.41
CA ILE A 601 -5.59 -10.31 8.37
C ILE A 601 -5.84 -8.82 8.06
N ILE A 602 -5.80 -8.46 6.77
CA ILE A 602 -5.93 -7.06 6.34
C ILE A 602 -7.31 -6.46 6.65
N TYR A 603 -8.38 -7.26 6.61
CA TYR A 603 -9.73 -6.80 6.94
C TYR A 603 -9.83 -6.33 8.39
N GLU A 604 -9.31 -7.12 9.33
CA GLU A 604 -9.30 -6.79 10.75
C GLU A 604 -8.54 -5.49 11.01
N LEU A 605 -7.41 -5.28 10.29
CA LEU A 605 -6.63 -4.07 10.39
C LEU A 605 -7.45 -2.85 9.95
N ILE A 606 -8.08 -2.92 8.76
CA ILE A 606 -8.86 -1.81 8.20
C ILE A 606 -10.06 -1.49 9.11
N ASP A 607 -10.76 -2.50 9.59
CA ASP A 607 -11.94 -2.33 10.46
C ASP A 607 -11.56 -1.74 11.82
N GLN A 608 -10.43 -2.16 12.40
CA GLN A 608 -9.92 -1.59 13.66
C GLN A 608 -9.47 -0.13 13.49
N VAL A 609 -8.89 0.24 12.35
CA VAL A 609 -8.56 1.65 12.07
C VAL A 609 -9.82 2.47 11.90
N LYS A 610 -10.84 1.98 11.21
CA LYS A 610 -12.15 2.65 11.11
C LYS A 610 -12.80 2.81 12.49
N GLU A 611 -12.75 1.80 13.33
CA GLU A 611 -13.27 1.84 14.69
C GLU A 611 -12.50 2.88 15.55
N ALA A 612 -11.17 2.92 15.43
CA ALA A 612 -10.33 3.90 16.11
C ALA A 612 -10.67 5.33 15.65
N MET A 613 -10.85 5.55 14.35
CA MET A 613 -11.31 6.84 13.82
C MET A 613 -12.71 7.21 14.36
N ALA A 614 -13.68 6.29 14.31
CA ALA A 614 -15.01 6.53 14.86
C ALA A 614 -14.99 6.86 16.37
N GLY A 615 -14.10 6.23 17.13
CA GLY A 615 -13.89 6.48 18.55
C GLY A 615 -13.29 7.87 18.87
N MET A 616 -12.67 8.55 17.90
CA MET A 616 -12.16 9.91 18.04
C MET A 616 -13.26 10.98 17.84
N LEU A 617 -14.42 10.59 17.30
CA LEU A 617 -15.56 11.49 17.14
C LEU A 617 -16.27 11.70 18.48
N GLU A 618 -16.68 12.92 18.74
CA GLU A 618 -17.55 13.20 19.87
C GLU A 618 -18.90 12.49 19.67
N PRO A 619 -19.39 11.77 20.70
CA PRO A 619 -20.64 11.07 20.57
C PRO A 619 -21.79 12.05 20.34
N GLU A 620 -22.66 11.76 19.40
CA GLU A 620 -23.84 12.56 19.11
C GLU A 620 -24.91 12.29 20.18
N ASN A 621 -25.44 13.35 20.78
CA ASN A 621 -26.52 13.25 21.72
C ASN A 621 -27.82 13.06 20.94
N ARG A 622 -28.36 11.85 20.95
CA ARG A 622 -29.66 11.54 20.35
C ARG A 622 -30.73 11.58 21.41
N GLU A 623 -31.79 12.34 21.13
CA GLU A 623 -32.98 12.37 22.00
C GLU A 623 -33.76 11.06 21.80
N SER A 624 -33.93 10.31 22.89
CA SER A 624 -34.75 9.07 22.93
C SER A 624 -35.97 9.41 23.80
N VAL A 625 -37.14 9.48 23.18
CA VAL A 625 -38.41 9.75 23.89
C VAL A 625 -38.77 8.48 24.70
N ILE A 626 -38.99 8.70 26.00
CA ILE A 626 -39.30 7.62 26.96
C ILE A 626 -40.81 7.49 27.21
N GLY A 627 -41.54 8.60 27.14
CA GLY A 627 -42.97 8.61 27.35
C GLY A 627 -43.58 9.99 27.34
N HIS A 628 -44.93 10.01 27.26
CA HIS A 628 -45.71 11.23 27.22
C HIS A 628 -46.70 11.29 28.37
N ALA A 629 -46.87 12.46 29.00
CA ALA A 629 -47.89 12.68 30.04
C ALA A 629 -48.78 13.85 29.62
N LEU A 630 -50.08 13.67 29.73
CA LEU A 630 -51.09 14.72 29.48
C LEU A 630 -51.42 15.47 30.74
N VAL A 631 -51.35 16.79 30.74
CA VAL A 631 -51.74 17.68 31.84
C VAL A 631 -53.26 17.70 31.93
N LYS A 632 -53.82 17.19 33.06
CA LYS A 632 -55.25 17.18 33.37
C LYS A 632 -55.65 18.40 34.22
N LYS A 633 -54.85 18.69 35.23
CA LYS A 633 -55.14 19.79 36.21
C LYS A 633 -53.81 20.44 36.63
N VAL A 634 -53.89 21.70 36.97
CA VAL A 634 -52.74 22.46 37.50
C VAL A 634 -53.03 22.74 38.97
N PHE A 635 -52.06 22.53 39.84
CA PHE A 635 -52.14 22.72 41.27
C PHE A 635 -51.17 23.85 41.71
N GLU A 636 -51.67 24.83 42.44
CA GLU A 636 -50.85 25.84 43.07
C GLU A 636 -50.35 25.35 44.43
N LEU A 637 -49.07 25.31 44.61
CA LEU A 637 -48.39 24.98 45.84
C LEU A 637 -47.52 26.18 46.30
N SER A 638 -47.21 26.23 47.61
CA SER A 638 -46.36 27.27 48.18
C SER A 638 -44.99 27.48 47.51
N LYS A 639 -44.55 26.56 46.68
CA LYS A 639 -43.29 26.58 45.95
C LYS A 639 -43.44 26.64 44.41
N GLY A 640 -44.60 27.07 43.88
CA GLY A 640 -44.89 27.19 42.44
C GLY A 640 -45.93 26.19 41.93
N LEU A 641 -46.23 26.28 40.63
CA LEU A 641 -47.23 25.42 39.98
C LEU A 641 -46.71 24.01 39.74
N VAL A 642 -47.60 23.04 39.90
CA VAL A 642 -47.33 21.62 39.63
C VAL A 642 -48.43 21.07 38.69
N ALA A 643 -48.03 20.46 37.63
CA ALA A 643 -48.91 19.81 36.66
C ALA A 643 -49.36 18.43 37.15
N GLY A 644 -50.65 18.25 37.35
CA GLY A 644 -51.26 16.92 37.56
C GLY A 644 -51.48 16.26 36.23
N CYS A 645 -50.70 15.23 35.94
CA CYS A 645 -50.64 14.60 34.63
C CYS A 645 -51.06 13.14 34.72
N GLU A 646 -51.58 12.63 33.61
CA GLU A 646 -51.71 11.17 33.34
C GLU A 646 -50.72 10.72 32.32
N VAL A 647 -49.94 9.72 32.61
CA VAL A 647 -49.00 9.12 31.65
C VAL A 647 -49.76 8.35 30.60
N LYS A 648 -49.70 8.78 29.33
CA LYS A 648 -50.43 8.13 28.22
C LYS A 648 -49.69 6.94 27.68
N ASP A 649 -48.41 7.10 27.44
CA ASP A 649 -47.54 6.04 26.91
C ASP A 649 -46.15 6.08 27.56
N GLY A 650 -45.44 4.94 27.48
CA GLY A 650 -44.10 4.80 28.01
C GLY A 650 -43.99 4.97 29.53
N ARG A 651 -43.00 5.74 29.96
CA ARG A 651 -42.74 6.05 31.38
C ARG A 651 -42.16 7.47 31.54
N ILE A 652 -42.42 8.09 32.66
CA ILE A 652 -41.82 9.37 33.08
C ILE A 652 -40.79 9.08 34.16
N ALA A 653 -39.54 9.45 33.94
CA ALA A 653 -38.45 9.26 34.89
C ALA A 653 -37.92 10.60 35.43
N ARG A 654 -37.67 10.67 36.74
CA ARG A 654 -37.20 11.91 37.39
C ARG A 654 -35.84 12.42 36.86
N THR A 655 -34.98 11.51 36.39
CA THR A 655 -33.62 11.82 35.89
C THR A 655 -33.60 12.25 34.42
N ALA A 656 -34.74 12.15 33.74
CA ALA A 656 -34.86 12.51 32.33
C ALA A 656 -35.15 13.99 32.14
N ARG A 657 -34.96 14.49 30.94
CA ARG A 657 -35.40 15.80 30.51
C ARG A 657 -36.85 15.75 30.05
N ALA A 658 -37.54 16.81 30.14
CA ALA A 658 -38.90 16.89 29.68
C ALA A 658 -39.17 18.20 28.93
N ARG A 659 -39.96 18.06 27.87
CA ARG A 659 -40.40 19.14 27.00
C ARG A 659 -41.89 19.29 27.12
N VAL A 660 -42.40 20.56 27.29
CA VAL A 660 -43.84 20.84 27.30
C VAL A 660 -44.25 21.20 25.88
N LEU A 661 -45.21 20.46 25.36
CA LEU A 661 -45.80 20.70 24.04
C LEU A 661 -47.22 21.24 24.19
N ARG A 662 -47.49 22.46 23.67
CA ARG A 662 -48.85 23.00 23.54
C ARG A 662 -49.30 22.83 22.10
N GLY A 663 -50.12 21.81 21.85
CA GLY A 663 -50.47 21.36 20.53
C GLY A 663 -49.27 20.64 19.88
N ARG A 664 -48.53 21.31 18.96
CA ARG A 664 -47.31 20.78 18.30
C ARG A 664 -46.06 21.65 18.54
N THR A 665 -46.19 22.73 19.27
CA THR A 665 -45.07 23.64 19.52
C THR A 665 -44.48 23.40 20.91
N PRO A 666 -43.13 23.21 20.99
CA PRO A 666 -42.47 23.15 22.28
C PRO A 666 -42.41 24.54 22.93
N ILE A 667 -42.95 24.67 24.15
CA ILE A 667 -42.95 25.89 24.90
C ILE A 667 -41.79 25.93 25.89
N TYR A 668 -41.45 24.79 26.47
CA TYR A 668 -40.39 24.68 27.46
C TYR A 668 -39.62 23.37 27.29
N ASP A 669 -38.32 23.42 27.55
CA ASP A 669 -37.42 22.27 27.57
C ASP A 669 -36.50 22.37 28.79
N GLY A 670 -36.53 21.38 29.67
CA GLY A 670 -35.71 21.40 30.87
C GLY A 670 -35.73 20.07 31.66
N GLY A 671 -35.09 20.10 32.82
CA GLY A 671 -35.07 18.93 33.70
C GLY A 671 -36.32 18.84 34.57
N LEU A 672 -36.72 17.60 34.93
CA LEU A 672 -37.74 17.40 35.96
C LEU A 672 -37.19 17.75 37.32
N ALA A 673 -37.81 18.73 37.99
CA ALA A 673 -37.45 19.10 39.35
C ALA A 673 -38.05 18.13 40.38
N THR A 674 -39.34 17.81 40.26
CA THR A 674 -40.02 16.84 41.14
C THR A 674 -40.99 15.97 40.35
N LEU A 675 -41.02 14.70 40.69
CA LEU A 675 -42.01 13.71 40.21
C LEU A 675 -42.66 13.03 41.41
N ARG A 676 -43.96 13.25 41.59
CA ARG A 676 -44.72 12.74 42.73
C ARG A 676 -45.91 11.89 42.29
N ARG A 677 -46.21 10.91 43.07
CA ARG A 677 -47.47 10.17 42.96
C ARG A 677 -48.20 10.27 44.29
N PHE A 678 -49.34 10.94 44.28
CA PHE A 678 -50.03 11.40 45.47
C PHE A 678 -49.11 12.30 46.32
N GLN A 679 -48.63 11.84 47.47
CA GLN A 679 -47.74 12.62 48.37
C GLN A 679 -46.30 12.15 48.34
N ASP A 680 -46.01 10.99 47.69
CA ASP A 680 -44.70 10.35 47.68
C ASP A 680 -43.86 10.76 46.47
N ASP A 681 -42.57 11.05 46.69
CA ASP A 681 -41.60 11.30 45.63
C ASP A 681 -41.23 9.93 45.01
N VAL A 682 -41.39 9.79 43.67
CA VAL A 682 -41.14 8.55 42.93
C VAL A 682 -40.03 8.74 41.92
N LYS A 683 -39.29 7.68 41.64
CA LYS A 683 -38.20 7.70 40.63
C LYS A 683 -38.73 7.63 39.20
N GLU A 684 -39.81 6.83 39.00
CA GLU A 684 -40.44 6.65 37.68
C GLU A 684 -41.97 6.43 37.85
N VAL A 685 -42.74 6.80 36.83
CA VAL A 685 -44.17 6.52 36.72
C VAL A 685 -44.48 5.94 35.37
N ARG A 686 -45.22 4.81 35.32
CA ARG A 686 -45.58 4.09 34.09
C ARG A 686 -46.91 4.56 33.52
N SER A 687 -47.14 4.19 32.24
CA SER A 687 -48.38 4.49 31.51
C SER A 687 -49.64 4.08 32.29
N GLY A 688 -50.69 4.87 32.15
CA GLY A 688 -51.98 4.69 32.85
C GLY A 688 -52.03 5.12 34.31
N LEU A 689 -50.94 5.69 34.86
CA LEU A 689 -50.88 6.20 36.22
C LEU A 689 -50.87 7.72 36.25
N GLU A 690 -51.49 8.31 37.29
CA GLU A 690 -51.48 9.75 37.51
C GLU A 690 -50.26 10.15 38.35
N CYS A 691 -49.67 11.32 38.02
CA CYS A 691 -48.53 11.88 38.71
C CYS A 691 -48.52 13.41 38.69
N GLY A 692 -47.87 14.00 39.69
CA GLY A 692 -47.56 15.43 39.73
C GLY A 692 -46.15 15.70 39.20
N ILE A 693 -46.07 16.53 38.18
CA ILE A 693 -44.78 16.88 37.52
C ILE A 693 -44.50 18.37 37.75
N LYS A 694 -43.31 18.68 38.22
CA LYS A 694 -42.77 20.03 38.22
C LYS A 694 -41.49 20.10 37.41
N LEU A 695 -41.45 21.00 36.43
CA LEU A 695 -40.30 21.27 35.59
C LEU A 695 -39.58 22.50 36.06
N GLY A 696 -38.35 22.43 36.52
CA GLY A 696 -37.53 23.56 36.93
C GLY A 696 -38.30 24.80 37.43
N ASP A 697 -38.10 25.91 36.74
CA ASP A 697 -38.76 27.22 37.03
C ASP A 697 -39.99 27.48 36.14
N PHE A 698 -40.45 26.50 35.36
CA PHE A 698 -41.62 26.67 34.49
C PHE A 698 -42.95 26.69 35.31
N ASN A 699 -43.77 27.71 35.07
CA ASN A 699 -45.03 27.91 35.78
C ASN A 699 -46.24 28.22 34.85
N ASP A 700 -46.11 27.99 33.53
CA ASP A 700 -47.17 28.29 32.56
C ASP A 700 -47.79 26.97 31.99
N TYR A 701 -48.33 26.14 32.90
CA TYR A 701 -49.02 24.90 32.51
C TYR A 701 -50.48 25.16 32.19
N GLU A 702 -50.98 24.61 31.09
CA GLU A 702 -52.40 24.62 30.75
C GLU A 702 -52.97 23.19 30.71
N PRO A 703 -54.24 23.01 31.07
CA PRO A 703 -54.89 21.71 30.85
C PRO A 703 -54.93 21.35 29.38
N GLY A 704 -54.42 20.17 29.01
CA GLY A 704 -54.29 19.75 27.62
C GLY A 704 -52.86 19.77 27.06
N ASP A 705 -51.90 20.40 27.78
CA ASP A 705 -50.48 20.31 27.41
C ASP A 705 -49.95 18.86 27.51
N ILE A 706 -49.03 18.52 26.65
CA ILE A 706 -48.35 17.19 26.64
C ILE A 706 -46.92 17.41 27.15
N ILE A 707 -46.57 16.69 28.21
CA ILE A 707 -45.19 16.65 28.71
C ILE A 707 -44.52 15.41 28.10
N GLU A 708 -43.62 15.66 27.15
CA GLU A 708 -42.79 14.65 26.53
C GLU A 708 -41.50 14.46 27.34
N CYS A 709 -41.28 13.26 27.83
CA CYS A 709 -40.10 12.90 28.61
C CYS A 709 -39.09 12.19 27.70
N TYR A 710 -37.84 12.67 27.65
CA TYR A 710 -36.78 12.10 26.81
C TYR A 710 -35.45 12.01 27.57
N THR A 711 -34.61 11.10 27.12
CA THR A 711 -33.24 10.95 27.58
C THR A 711 -32.28 11.26 26.45
N LEU A 712 -31.15 11.90 26.78
CA LEU A 712 -30.04 12.06 25.82
C LEU A 712 -29.17 10.85 25.87
N GLU A 713 -29.29 9.99 24.86
CA GLU A 713 -28.39 8.87 24.67
C GLU A 713 -27.20 9.29 23.83
N LYS A 714 -26.01 9.04 24.35
CA LYS A 714 -24.76 9.25 23.61
C LYS A 714 -24.57 8.09 22.63
N VAL A 715 -24.87 8.33 21.35
CA VAL A 715 -24.69 7.33 20.31
C VAL A 715 -23.33 7.59 19.66
N PRO A 716 -22.46 6.56 19.54
CA PRO A 716 -21.22 6.70 18.79
C PRO A 716 -21.52 7.05 17.33
N GLN A 717 -20.87 8.07 16.81
CA GLN A 717 -21.00 8.44 15.40
C GLN A 717 -20.37 7.38 14.51
N LYS A 718 -20.95 7.14 13.35
CA LYS A 718 -20.33 6.40 12.28
C LYS A 718 -19.55 7.34 11.36
N LEU A 719 -18.45 6.83 10.79
CA LEU A 719 -17.59 7.57 9.85
C LEU A 719 -18.35 8.01 8.61
#